data_1227854abbba4ccfd9491dd75690dee2
#
_entry.id   1227854abbba4ccfd9491dd75690dee2
#
_cell.length_a   1.000
_cell.length_b   1.000
_cell.length_c   1.000
_cell.angle_alpha   90.00
_cell.angle_beta   90.00
_cell.angle_gamma   90.00
#
_symmetry.space_group_name_H-M   'P 1'
#
loop_
_entity.id
_entity.type
_entity.pdbx_description
1 polymer ?
#
loop_
_entity_poly.entity_id
_entity_poly.type
_entity_poly.pdbx_seq_one_letter_code
_entity_poly.pdbx_strand_id
1 'polypeptide(L)'
;MIVLSGNDISVSFGGETLFHDVNFRLEENGRAGLVGVNGCGKTTLMHVINGRQEAETGGISKAAGIKIGCMEQYVIRDDNITLYDEVLEIFRPLIDAENELADIAVAIDTGDHSEQTLSRQMQLQERFEREGGLTYKSMTCSALVGLGFSEEDFGKPISVMSGGQKSKAQLAKLLLSGSNILLLDEPTNHLDITACEWLEKFLTEYKGAYIVISHDRYFLDKVTNTTFEMENRTLREYKGNYTRYLELKAEAREAQQRVYDRTVKEINRIEGIVEQQKRWGQEHNFITAASKQKQADRLKETLEKPEDLPEAIKFTFRAKEGGANDVLIAKGLSKSFDGTAVFTNAELDIKKNTTTFILGENGCGKTTLLKILTGEYQADSGEYKFGNNIQFGYYDQAQTDLDPSKTVIDEVWDRYPGMTQTQVRSALAQFLFKGDDVFKNVGKLSGGEKARVSLLKLMLSKANMLLLDEPTNHLDIHSREALENALASYGGTLLIVSHDRYLINKLADRIVWLGKTGTVNIDGNYDRYIELKEAKAQSEQAVQVKVAEGKKNDYKERKERESTLRKLSGALKRCEQAIDEIGLKTAELAQQMSQPEIATDYEKTSALAQEIEVLKEKEEALTAEWMELSEQIESFT
;
A
#
# COMPACT_ATOMS: atom_id res chain seq x y z
N MET A 1 -1.78 -23.98 13.36
CA MET A 1 -2.97 -24.85 13.08
C MET A 1 -3.39 -24.64 11.64
N ILE A 2 -3.89 -25.69 10.94
CA ILE A 2 -4.42 -25.50 9.57
C ILE A 2 -5.82 -24.88 9.70
N VAL A 3 -6.04 -23.73 9.06
CA VAL A 3 -7.32 -23.01 9.09
C VAL A 3 -8.14 -23.19 7.82
N LEU A 4 -7.45 -23.53 6.70
CA LEU A 4 -8.09 -23.77 5.40
C LEU A 4 -7.28 -24.85 4.65
N SER A 5 -7.97 -25.78 3.99
CA SER A 5 -7.34 -26.74 3.10
C SER A 5 -8.25 -27.06 1.91
N GLY A 6 -7.64 -27.29 0.77
CA GLY A 6 -8.25 -27.82 -0.43
C GLY A 6 -7.69 -29.20 -0.74
N ASN A 7 -8.55 -30.14 -1.12
CA ASN A 7 -8.17 -31.51 -1.44
C ASN A 7 -8.77 -31.91 -2.79
N ASP A 8 -7.91 -32.31 -3.74
CA ASP A 8 -8.23 -32.85 -5.07
C ASP A 8 -9.26 -32.04 -5.87
N ILE A 9 -9.14 -30.70 -5.78
CA ILE A 9 -10.09 -29.77 -6.38
C ILE A 9 -9.86 -29.72 -7.89
N SER A 10 -10.94 -29.94 -8.67
CA SER A 10 -10.92 -29.80 -10.12
C SER A 10 -12.10 -28.95 -10.60
N VAL A 11 -11.85 -28.15 -11.62
CA VAL A 11 -12.86 -27.27 -12.25
C VAL A 11 -12.68 -27.30 -13.76
N SER A 12 -13.80 -27.43 -14.50
CA SER A 12 -13.85 -27.35 -15.96
C SER A 12 -14.91 -26.36 -16.42
N PHE A 13 -14.73 -25.79 -17.61
CA PHE A 13 -15.71 -24.95 -18.27
C PHE A 13 -15.91 -25.41 -19.73
N GLY A 14 -17.17 -25.64 -20.09
CA GLY A 14 -17.50 -26.01 -21.48
C GLY A 14 -16.82 -27.28 -21.99
N GLY A 15 -16.44 -28.20 -21.08
CA GLY A 15 -15.73 -29.45 -21.40
C GLY A 15 -14.21 -29.32 -21.43
N GLU A 16 -13.65 -28.14 -21.21
CA GLU A 16 -12.21 -27.93 -21.03
C GLU A 16 -11.86 -27.84 -19.54
N THR A 17 -10.92 -28.67 -19.08
CA THR A 17 -10.41 -28.64 -17.71
C THR A 17 -9.58 -27.38 -17.51
N LEU A 18 -9.96 -26.52 -16.57
CA LEU A 18 -9.21 -25.33 -16.18
C LEU A 18 -8.05 -25.70 -15.26
N PHE A 19 -8.34 -26.48 -14.21
CA PHE A 19 -7.34 -27.07 -13.33
C PHE A 19 -7.88 -28.37 -12.69
N HIS A 20 -6.97 -29.24 -12.27
CA HIS A 20 -7.29 -30.52 -11.67
C HIS A 20 -6.30 -30.87 -10.52
N ASP A 21 -6.77 -31.71 -9.60
CA ASP A 21 -5.97 -32.24 -8.49
C ASP A 21 -5.27 -31.16 -7.66
N VAL A 22 -5.95 -30.01 -7.48
CA VAL A 22 -5.41 -28.90 -6.71
C VAL A 22 -5.49 -29.22 -5.22
N ASN A 23 -4.32 -29.26 -4.57
CA ASN A 23 -4.16 -29.49 -3.14
C ASN A 23 -3.38 -28.34 -2.52
N PHE A 24 -3.89 -27.77 -1.41
CA PHE A 24 -3.20 -26.73 -0.66
C PHE A 24 -3.58 -26.73 0.81
N ARG A 25 -2.74 -26.10 1.63
CA ARG A 25 -2.99 -25.91 3.06
C ARG A 25 -2.59 -24.50 3.47
N LEU A 26 -3.43 -23.86 4.28
CA LEU A 26 -3.16 -22.56 4.84
C LEU A 26 -3.20 -22.64 6.37
N GLU A 27 -2.13 -22.21 7.01
CA GLU A 27 -2.00 -22.18 8.45
C GLU A 27 -2.59 -20.88 9.03
N GLU A 28 -2.78 -20.80 10.34
CA GLU A 28 -3.43 -19.72 11.05
C GLU A 28 -2.82 -18.33 10.77
N ASN A 29 -1.55 -18.20 10.55
CA ASN A 29 -0.88 -16.96 10.16
C ASN A 29 -0.23 -17.11 8.78
N GLY A 30 -0.80 -17.98 7.94
CA GLY A 30 -0.29 -18.25 6.60
C GLY A 30 -0.48 -17.04 5.68
N ARG A 31 0.61 -16.65 5.01
CA ARG A 31 0.67 -15.52 4.09
C ARG A 31 1.04 -16.04 2.71
N ALA A 32 0.02 -16.42 1.94
CA ALA A 32 0.23 -17.09 0.66
C ALA A 32 0.05 -16.13 -0.52
N GLY A 33 1.01 -16.13 -1.44
CA GLY A 33 0.89 -15.51 -2.75
C GLY A 33 0.44 -16.55 -3.78
N LEU A 34 -0.62 -16.29 -4.55
CA LEU A 34 -1.07 -17.16 -5.65
C LEU A 34 -0.62 -16.56 -6.98
N VAL A 35 0.31 -17.22 -7.65
CA VAL A 35 0.93 -16.75 -8.90
C VAL A 35 0.64 -17.72 -10.05
N GLY A 36 0.73 -17.23 -11.27
CA GLY A 36 0.51 -18.00 -12.50
C GLY A 36 0.14 -17.10 -13.67
N VAL A 37 0.15 -17.63 -14.90
CA VAL A 37 -0.21 -16.89 -16.11
C VAL A 37 -1.68 -16.43 -16.08
N ASN A 38 -2.01 -15.42 -16.88
CA ASN A 38 -3.40 -14.98 -17.01
C ASN A 38 -4.27 -16.10 -17.61
N GLY A 39 -5.46 -16.29 -17.03
CA GLY A 39 -6.40 -17.32 -17.47
C GLY A 39 -6.13 -18.73 -16.92
N CYS A 40 -5.09 -18.96 -16.08
CA CYS A 40 -4.83 -20.29 -15.48
C CYS A 40 -5.82 -20.68 -14.37
N GLY A 41 -6.74 -19.80 -13.95
CA GLY A 41 -7.78 -20.11 -12.98
C GLY A 41 -7.57 -19.57 -11.57
N LYS A 42 -6.65 -18.61 -11.34
CA LYS A 42 -6.38 -18.02 -10.01
C LYS A 42 -7.64 -17.47 -9.33
N THR A 43 -8.35 -16.57 -10.01
CA THR A 43 -9.61 -15.98 -9.52
C THR A 43 -10.70 -17.05 -9.32
N THR A 44 -10.76 -18.04 -10.23
CA THR A 44 -11.68 -19.17 -10.11
C THR A 44 -11.42 -19.99 -8.85
N LEU A 45 -10.16 -20.27 -8.54
CA LEU A 45 -9.79 -20.95 -7.30
C LEU A 45 -10.22 -20.15 -6.07
N MET A 46 -10.05 -18.83 -6.07
CA MET A 46 -10.56 -17.97 -4.98
C MET A 46 -12.09 -18.03 -4.86
N HIS A 47 -12.82 -18.10 -5.99
CA HIS A 47 -14.27 -18.28 -5.97
C HIS A 47 -14.69 -19.64 -5.37
N VAL A 48 -13.94 -20.70 -5.67
CA VAL A 48 -14.16 -22.03 -5.07
C VAL A 48 -13.90 -21.98 -3.56
N ILE A 49 -12.80 -21.36 -3.13
CA ILE A 49 -12.46 -21.20 -1.71
C ILE A 49 -13.57 -20.42 -0.96
N ASN A 50 -14.13 -19.40 -1.58
CA ASN A 50 -15.17 -18.56 -0.99
C ASN A 50 -16.59 -19.20 -1.11
N GLY A 51 -16.73 -20.36 -1.79
CA GLY A 51 -18.00 -21.06 -1.97
C GLY A 51 -18.94 -20.41 -2.98
N ARG A 52 -18.46 -19.53 -3.86
CA ARG A 52 -19.24 -18.93 -4.96
C ARG A 52 -19.30 -19.80 -6.19
N GLN A 53 -18.33 -20.68 -6.32
CA GLN A 53 -18.26 -21.65 -7.40
C GLN A 53 -18.06 -23.04 -6.82
N GLU A 54 -18.83 -23.99 -7.28
CA GLU A 54 -18.67 -25.39 -6.92
C GLU A 54 -17.53 -26.03 -7.70
N ALA A 55 -16.74 -26.87 -7.04
CA ALA A 55 -15.76 -27.72 -7.69
C ALA A 55 -16.46 -28.95 -8.28
N GLU A 56 -15.96 -29.46 -9.41
CA GLU A 56 -16.46 -30.72 -10.00
C GLU A 56 -16.06 -31.93 -9.14
N THR A 57 -14.83 -31.91 -8.63
CA THR A 57 -14.31 -32.93 -7.72
C THR A 57 -13.57 -32.26 -6.56
N GLY A 58 -13.40 -33.00 -5.48
CA GLY A 58 -12.70 -32.53 -4.31
C GLY A 58 -13.53 -31.57 -3.44
N GLY A 59 -12.87 -30.83 -2.57
CA GLY A 59 -13.57 -29.90 -1.70
C GLY A 59 -12.66 -29.07 -0.81
N ILE A 60 -13.28 -28.01 -0.26
CA ILE A 60 -12.65 -27.09 0.68
C ILE A 60 -13.05 -27.45 2.10
N SER A 61 -12.07 -27.57 2.98
CA SER A 61 -12.27 -27.76 4.42
C SER A 61 -11.76 -26.54 5.19
N LYS A 62 -12.60 -25.97 6.05
CA LYS A 62 -12.25 -24.83 6.91
C LYS A 62 -12.46 -25.19 8.39
N ALA A 63 -11.64 -24.65 9.27
CA ALA A 63 -11.79 -24.81 10.70
C ALA A 63 -13.08 -24.14 11.20
N ALA A 64 -13.66 -24.65 12.30
CA ALA A 64 -14.89 -24.12 12.85
C ALA A 64 -14.71 -22.63 13.28
N GLY A 65 -15.72 -21.81 12.99
CA GLY A 65 -15.72 -20.40 13.36
C GLY A 65 -14.87 -19.48 12.46
N ILE A 66 -14.21 -20.00 11.43
CA ILE A 66 -13.41 -19.20 10.48
C ILE A 66 -14.32 -18.41 9.54
N LYS A 67 -14.13 -17.09 9.51
CA LYS A 67 -14.74 -16.17 8.55
C LYS A 67 -13.75 -15.87 7.43
N ILE A 68 -14.18 -16.09 6.18
CA ILE A 68 -13.44 -15.73 4.98
C ILE A 68 -14.01 -14.42 4.46
N GLY A 69 -13.14 -13.43 4.24
CA GLY A 69 -13.46 -12.15 3.60
C GLY A 69 -12.93 -12.11 2.16
N CYS A 70 -13.74 -11.59 1.24
CA CYS A 70 -13.39 -11.37 -0.14
C CYS A 70 -13.95 -10.03 -0.62
N MET A 71 -13.22 -9.30 -1.47
CA MET A 71 -13.62 -7.96 -1.93
C MET A 71 -15.02 -7.91 -2.53
N GLU A 72 -15.40 -8.91 -3.30
CA GLU A 72 -16.70 -8.98 -3.95
C GLU A 72 -17.90 -9.13 -2.99
N GLN A 73 -17.66 -9.48 -1.71
CA GLN A 73 -18.71 -9.55 -0.69
C GLN A 73 -19.15 -8.16 -0.23
N TYR A 74 -18.30 -7.16 -0.43
CA TYR A 74 -18.49 -5.79 0.03
C TYR A 74 -18.92 -4.86 -1.11
N VAL A 75 -19.89 -5.33 -1.91
CA VAL A 75 -20.47 -4.51 -3.00
C VAL A 75 -21.17 -3.29 -2.40
N ILE A 76 -20.84 -2.13 -2.93
CA ILE A 76 -21.51 -0.87 -2.60
C ILE A 76 -22.94 -0.94 -3.15
N ARG A 77 -23.93 -0.81 -2.27
CA ARG A 77 -25.37 -1.00 -2.61
C ARG A 77 -26.13 0.30 -2.73
N ASP A 78 -25.72 1.32 -2.00
CA ASP A 78 -26.39 2.63 -1.99
C ASP A 78 -25.42 3.72 -2.46
N ASP A 79 -25.70 4.24 -3.64
CA ASP A 79 -24.85 5.28 -4.24
C ASP A 79 -25.02 6.67 -3.58
N ASN A 80 -26.01 6.86 -2.71
CA ASN A 80 -26.27 8.15 -2.06
C ASN A 80 -25.62 8.30 -0.69
N ILE A 81 -25.07 7.22 -0.13
CA ILE A 81 -24.36 7.24 1.15
C ILE A 81 -22.97 7.86 0.97
N THR A 82 -22.46 8.53 2.01
CA THR A 82 -21.09 9.07 1.99
C THR A 82 -20.05 7.94 2.03
N LEU A 83 -18.84 8.22 1.53
CA LEU A 83 -17.74 7.26 1.58
C LEU A 83 -17.48 6.76 3.01
N TYR A 84 -17.46 7.68 3.97
CA TYR A 84 -17.19 7.35 5.36
C TYR A 84 -18.25 6.44 5.95
N ASP A 85 -19.52 6.79 5.77
CA ASP A 85 -20.65 6.01 6.29
C ASP A 85 -20.72 4.63 5.64
N GLU A 86 -20.46 4.53 4.33
CA GLU A 86 -20.42 3.25 3.61
C GLU A 86 -19.37 2.29 4.19
N VAL A 87 -18.16 2.79 4.50
CA VAL A 87 -17.11 1.96 5.10
C VAL A 87 -17.43 1.66 6.57
N LEU A 88 -18.02 2.62 7.29
CA LEU A 88 -18.41 2.49 8.69
C LEU A 88 -19.51 1.43 8.90
N GLU A 89 -20.36 1.18 7.88
CA GLU A 89 -21.44 0.19 7.90
C GLU A 89 -20.99 -1.22 8.34
N ILE A 90 -19.71 -1.54 8.12
CA ILE A 90 -19.13 -2.82 8.56
C ILE A 90 -19.17 -2.99 10.08
N PHE A 91 -19.16 -1.88 10.80
CA PHE A 91 -19.24 -1.81 12.25
C PHE A 91 -20.68 -1.59 12.76
N ARG A 92 -21.71 -1.91 11.94
CA ARG A 92 -23.12 -1.74 12.31
C ARG A 92 -23.44 -2.27 13.71
N PRO A 93 -22.97 -3.47 14.13
CA PRO A 93 -23.23 -3.96 15.49
C PRO A 93 -22.64 -3.07 16.59
N LEU A 94 -21.50 -2.40 16.34
CA LEU A 94 -20.90 -1.46 17.28
C LEU A 94 -21.63 -0.12 17.29
N ILE A 95 -22.08 0.35 16.12
CA ILE A 95 -22.90 1.57 16.01
C ILE A 95 -24.21 1.41 16.76
N ASP A 96 -24.88 0.27 16.56
CA ASP A 96 -26.14 -0.04 17.25
C ASP A 96 -25.93 -0.14 18.78
N ALA A 97 -24.80 -0.73 19.22
CA ALA A 97 -24.45 -0.78 20.63
C ALA A 97 -24.11 0.61 21.21
N GLU A 98 -23.42 1.48 20.47
CA GLU A 98 -23.14 2.88 20.87
C GLU A 98 -24.42 3.67 21.04
N ASN A 99 -25.38 3.52 20.11
CA ASN A 99 -26.68 4.17 20.17
C ASN A 99 -27.50 3.65 21.38
N GLU A 100 -27.55 2.31 21.61
CA GLU A 100 -28.22 1.73 22.76
C GLU A 100 -27.61 2.20 24.09
N LEU A 101 -26.26 2.33 24.16
CA LEU A 101 -25.60 2.89 25.35
C LEU A 101 -25.97 4.36 25.58
N ALA A 102 -26.09 5.16 24.51
CA ALA A 102 -26.54 6.54 24.61
C ALA A 102 -27.99 6.64 25.10
N ASP A 103 -28.91 5.79 24.60
CA ASP A 103 -30.31 5.73 25.04
C ASP A 103 -30.41 5.33 26.50
N ILE A 104 -29.63 4.33 26.93
CA ILE A 104 -29.57 3.90 28.35
C ILE A 104 -29.04 5.04 29.23
N ALA A 105 -28.02 5.79 28.80
CA ALA A 105 -27.52 6.92 29.57
C ALA A 105 -28.56 8.01 29.76
N VAL A 106 -29.34 8.32 28.72
CA VAL A 106 -30.48 9.27 28.81
C VAL A 106 -31.57 8.74 29.76
N ALA A 107 -31.87 7.44 29.73
CA ALA A 107 -32.86 6.83 30.64
C ALA A 107 -32.41 6.95 32.11
N ILE A 108 -31.15 6.71 32.41
CA ILE A 108 -30.56 6.88 33.75
C ILE A 108 -30.63 8.33 34.19
N ASP A 109 -30.26 9.28 33.34
CA ASP A 109 -30.29 10.72 33.63
C ASP A 109 -31.75 11.20 33.90
N THR A 110 -32.73 10.57 33.26
CA THR A 110 -34.17 10.86 33.46
C THR A 110 -34.81 10.13 34.67
N GLY A 111 -34.02 9.31 35.40
CA GLY A 111 -34.40 8.70 36.68
C GLY A 111 -34.67 7.19 36.67
N ASP A 112 -34.41 6.48 35.57
CA ASP A 112 -34.48 5.02 35.55
C ASP A 112 -33.17 4.38 36.07
N HIS A 113 -33.12 4.19 37.39
CA HIS A 113 -32.00 3.50 38.05
C HIS A 113 -32.33 2.03 38.37
N SER A 114 -33.17 1.39 37.58
CA SER A 114 -33.54 -0.02 37.79
C SER A 114 -32.29 -0.92 37.66
N GLU A 115 -32.27 -1.99 38.47
CA GLU A 115 -31.16 -2.97 38.43
C GLU A 115 -30.99 -3.60 37.03
N GLN A 116 -32.08 -3.71 36.27
CA GLN A 116 -32.07 -4.21 34.89
C GLN A 116 -31.36 -3.24 33.95
N THR A 117 -31.66 -1.94 34.03
CA THR A 117 -31.02 -0.89 33.18
C THR A 117 -29.53 -0.79 33.46
N LEU A 118 -29.12 -0.78 34.74
CA LEU A 118 -27.71 -0.74 35.12
C LEU A 118 -26.95 -2.00 34.70
N SER A 119 -27.54 -3.20 34.90
CA SER A 119 -26.92 -4.46 34.44
C SER A 119 -26.78 -4.51 32.92
N ARG A 120 -27.78 -4.05 32.16
CA ARG A 120 -27.73 -3.96 30.70
C ARG A 120 -26.64 -3.02 30.24
N GLN A 121 -26.51 -1.84 30.86
CA GLN A 121 -25.44 -0.89 30.57
C GLN A 121 -24.05 -1.51 30.75
N MET A 122 -23.81 -2.17 31.92
CA MET A 122 -22.50 -2.79 32.18
C MET A 122 -22.13 -3.86 31.15
N GLN A 123 -23.07 -4.77 30.85
CA GLN A 123 -22.86 -5.85 29.89
C GLN A 123 -22.59 -5.30 28.47
N LEU A 124 -23.36 -4.30 28.06
CA LEU A 124 -23.22 -3.69 26.74
C LEU A 124 -21.93 -2.89 26.64
N GLN A 125 -21.55 -2.16 27.69
CA GLN A 125 -20.29 -1.41 27.77
C GLN A 125 -19.08 -2.35 27.67
N GLU A 126 -19.05 -3.44 28.45
CA GLU A 126 -17.99 -4.43 28.41
C GLU A 126 -17.86 -5.09 27.04
N ARG A 127 -18.99 -5.42 26.41
CA ARG A 127 -19.03 -5.96 25.06
C ARG A 127 -18.50 -4.95 24.04
N PHE A 128 -18.97 -3.70 24.11
CA PHE A 128 -18.58 -2.62 23.21
C PHE A 128 -17.05 -2.37 23.27
N GLU A 129 -16.49 -2.28 24.49
CA GLU A 129 -15.04 -2.10 24.68
C GLU A 129 -14.24 -3.30 24.15
N ARG A 130 -14.65 -4.52 24.47
CA ARG A 130 -13.98 -5.76 24.03
C ARG A 130 -14.00 -5.93 22.51
N GLU A 131 -15.09 -5.53 21.83
CA GLU A 131 -15.23 -5.64 20.38
C GLU A 131 -14.61 -4.46 19.62
N GLY A 132 -13.95 -3.51 20.30
CA GLY A 132 -13.22 -2.41 19.69
C GLY A 132 -14.04 -1.13 19.48
N GLY A 133 -15.13 -0.96 20.22
CA GLY A 133 -16.02 0.19 20.13
C GLY A 133 -15.35 1.55 20.35
N LEU A 134 -14.24 1.60 21.10
CA LEU A 134 -13.49 2.86 21.29
C LEU A 134 -12.61 3.25 20.09
N THR A 135 -12.35 2.33 19.16
CA THR A 135 -11.34 2.52 18.09
C THR A 135 -11.88 2.39 16.67
N TYR A 136 -13.09 1.84 16.46
CA TYR A 136 -13.61 1.55 15.12
C TYR A 136 -13.69 2.78 14.20
N LYS A 137 -14.06 3.97 14.74
CA LYS A 137 -14.12 5.22 13.97
C LYS A 137 -12.72 5.67 13.51
N SER A 138 -11.73 5.59 14.40
CA SER A 138 -10.34 5.94 14.07
C SER A 138 -9.71 4.91 13.12
N MET A 139 -10.04 3.63 13.26
CA MET A 139 -9.61 2.58 12.31
C MET A 139 -10.18 2.83 10.91
N THR A 140 -11.45 3.24 10.80
CA THR A 140 -12.08 3.60 9.53
C THR A 140 -11.36 4.78 8.88
N CYS A 141 -11.13 5.88 9.62
CA CYS A 141 -10.36 7.02 9.11
C CYS A 141 -8.96 6.61 8.67
N SER A 142 -8.24 5.84 9.49
CA SER A 142 -6.88 5.38 9.18
C SER A 142 -6.83 4.53 7.91
N ALA A 143 -7.80 3.63 7.71
CA ALA A 143 -7.88 2.80 6.51
C ALA A 143 -8.17 3.64 5.26
N LEU A 144 -9.10 4.59 5.34
CA LEU A 144 -9.42 5.48 4.22
C LEU A 144 -8.22 6.37 3.83
N VAL A 145 -7.60 7.04 4.81
CA VAL A 145 -6.40 7.87 4.57
C VAL A 145 -5.26 7.01 4.03
N GLY A 146 -5.03 5.84 4.62
CA GLY A 146 -3.99 4.90 4.18
C GLY A 146 -4.16 4.42 2.74
N LEU A 147 -5.40 4.26 2.27
CA LEU A 147 -5.71 3.92 0.88
C LEU A 147 -5.75 5.13 -0.07
N GLY A 148 -5.35 6.33 0.41
CA GLY A 148 -5.16 7.52 -0.39
C GLY A 148 -6.43 8.35 -0.60
N PHE A 149 -7.41 8.28 0.31
CA PHE A 149 -8.50 9.25 0.36
C PHE A 149 -8.11 10.44 1.23
N SER A 150 -8.52 11.64 0.82
CA SER A 150 -8.41 12.84 1.64
C SER A 150 -9.59 12.94 2.61
N GLU A 151 -9.44 13.71 3.70
CA GLU A 151 -10.57 13.97 4.61
C GLU A 151 -11.75 14.64 3.92
N GLU A 152 -11.49 15.43 2.86
CA GLU A 152 -12.52 16.05 2.02
C GLU A 152 -13.35 15.02 1.23
N ASP A 153 -12.79 13.84 0.97
CA ASP A 153 -13.48 12.76 0.25
C ASP A 153 -14.50 12.03 1.14
N PHE A 154 -14.34 12.08 2.46
CA PHE A 154 -15.18 11.32 3.41
C PHE A 154 -16.66 11.67 3.31
N GLY A 155 -16.97 12.94 3.09
CA GLY A 155 -18.35 13.43 2.93
C GLY A 155 -18.91 13.31 1.51
N LYS A 156 -18.13 12.83 0.54
CA LYS A 156 -18.61 12.70 -0.85
C LYS A 156 -19.50 11.48 -1.01
N PRO A 157 -20.61 11.60 -1.76
CA PRO A 157 -21.43 10.45 -2.09
C PRO A 157 -20.66 9.44 -2.96
N ILE A 158 -20.90 8.17 -2.75
CA ILE A 158 -20.28 7.09 -3.54
C ILE A 158 -20.62 7.19 -5.04
N SER A 159 -21.77 7.74 -5.39
CA SER A 159 -22.20 7.92 -6.78
C SER A 159 -21.22 8.73 -7.64
N VAL A 160 -20.57 9.74 -7.05
CA VAL A 160 -19.61 10.61 -7.77
C VAL A 160 -18.20 10.03 -7.83
N MET A 161 -17.96 8.86 -7.21
CA MET A 161 -16.64 8.25 -7.17
C MET A 161 -16.31 7.46 -8.42
N SER A 162 -15.04 7.52 -8.83
CA SER A 162 -14.53 6.68 -9.92
C SER A 162 -14.55 5.19 -9.55
N GLY A 163 -14.51 4.31 -10.57
CA GLY A 163 -14.41 2.85 -10.34
C GLY A 163 -13.23 2.45 -9.45
N GLY A 164 -12.07 3.08 -9.64
CA GLY A 164 -10.89 2.83 -8.80
C GLY A 164 -11.09 3.28 -7.34
N GLN A 165 -11.77 4.41 -7.11
CA GLN A 165 -12.10 4.85 -5.75
C GLN A 165 -13.12 3.91 -5.09
N LYS A 166 -14.13 3.43 -5.82
CA LYS A 166 -15.06 2.41 -5.32
C LYS A 166 -14.34 1.12 -4.95
N SER A 167 -13.38 0.66 -5.76
CA SER A 167 -12.55 -0.52 -5.45
C SER A 167 -11.71 -0.33 -4.18
N LYS A 168 -11.14 0.85 -3.96
CA LYS A 168 -10.42 1.20 -2.71
C LYS A 168 -11.34 1.18 -1.49
N ALA A 169 -12.56 1.69 -1.61
CA ALA A 169 -13.55 1.66 -0.53
C ALA A 169 -13.96 0.20 -0.19
N GLN A 170 -14.14 -0.66 -1.20
CA GLN A 170 -14.39 -2.09 -0.99
C GLN A 170 -13.21 -2.78 -0.30
N LEU A 171 -11.98 -2.44 -0.68
CA LEU A 171 -10.79 -2.93 -0.01
C LEU A 171 -10.74 -2.49 1.45
N ALA A 172 -11.05 -1.21 1.76
CA ALA A 172 -11.14 -0.74 3.13
C ALA A 172 -12.14 -1.56 3.97
N LYS A 173 -13.35 -1.79 3.42
CA LYS A 173 -14.37 -2.64 4.07
C LYS A 173 -13.86 -4.05 4.33
N LEU A 174 -13.18 -4.67 3.37
CA LEU A 174 -12.61 -6.00 3.52
C LEU A 174 -11.55 -6.04 4.65
N LEU A 175 -10.62 -5.11 4.65
CA LEU A 175 -9.54 -5.05 5.64
C LEU A 175 -10.06 -4.84 7.07
N LEU A 176 -11.16 -4.07 7.22
CA LEU A 176 -11.81 -3.78 8.49
C LEU A 176 -12.84 -4.83 8.92
N SER A 177 -13.14 -5.83 8.09
CA SER A 177 -14.22 -6.81 8.31
C SER A 177 -14.04 -7.74 9.52
N GLY A 178 -12.84 -7.78 10.11
CA GLY A 178 -12.50 -8.71 11.18
C GLY A 178 -12.51 -10.18 10.72
N SER A 179 -12.35 -10.44 9.43
CA SER A 179 -12.27 -11.80 8.87
C SER A 179 -11.01 -12.51 9.35
N ASN A 180 -11.06 -13.83 9.52
CA ASN A 180 -9.89 -14.61 9.91
C ASN A 180 -8.98 -14.93 8.71
N ILE A 181 -9.58 -15.02 7.51
CA ILE A 181 -8.87 -15.25 6.25
C ILE A 181 -9.30 -14.18 5.26
N LEU A 182 -8.32 -13.50 4.63
CA LEU A 182 -8.56 -12.56 3.55
C LEU A 182 -8.21 -13.19 2.19
N LEU A 183 -9.10 -13.05 1.22
CA LEU A 183 -8.86 -13.37 -0.18
C LEU A 183 -8.76 -12.07 -0.97
N LEU A 184 -7.55 -11.76 -1.42
CA LEU A 184 -7.21 -10.50 -2.08
C LEU A 184 -6.86 -10.78 -3.55
N ASP A 185 -7.72 -10.36 -4.47
CA ASP A 185 -7.48 -10.47 -5.91
C ASP A 185 -7.04 -9.11 -6.45
N GLU A 186 -5.76 -9.01 -6.85
CA GLU A 186 -5.12 -7.80 -7.37
C GLU A 186 -5.37 -6.54 -6.50
N PRO A 187 -5.09 -6.58 -5.18
CA PRO A 187 -5.41 -5.47 -4.27
C PRO A 187 -4.58 -4.21 -4.53
N THR A 188 -3.46 -4.33 -5.25
CA THR A 188 -2.58 -3.22 -5.61
C THR A 188 -3.06 -2.44 -6.83
N ASN A 189 -4.05 -2.96 -7.58
CA ASN A 189 -4.62 -2.25 -8.71
C ASN A 189 -5.27 -0.94 -8.25
N HIS A 190 -5.02 0.13 -8.98
CA HIS A 190 -5.50 1.48 -8.70
C HIS A 190 -4.93 2.14 -7.41
N LEU A 191 -4.01 1.48 -6.70
CA LEU A 191 -3.28 2.08 -5.59
C LEU A 191 -2.06 2.84 -6.13
N ASP A 192 -1.75 3.98 -5.52
CA ASP A 192 -0.45 4.61 -5.71
C ASP A 192 0.59 4.00 -4.75
N ILE A 193 1.83 4.40 -4.90
CA ILE A 193 2.94 3.86 -4.12
C ILE A 193 2.71 4.01 -2.62
N THR A 194 2.17 5.15 -2.18
CA THR A 194 1.91 5.43 -0.76
C THR A 194 0.83 4.52 -0.17
N ALA A 195 -0.26 4.32 -0.92
CA ALA A 195 -1.32 3.39 -0.53
C ALA A 195 -0.85 1.93 -0.54
N CYS A 196 0.02 1.54 -1.50
CA CYS A 196 0.64 0.21 -1.50
C CYS A 196 1.53 0.00 -0.26
N GLU A 197 2.37 0.97 0.11
CA GLU A 197 3.20 0.91 1.33
C GLU A 197 2.36 0.75 2.59
N TRP A 198 1.24 1.48 2.68
CA TRP A 198 0.31 1.34 3.79
C TRP A 198 -0.32 -0.05 3.85
N LEU A 199 -0.78 -0.57 2.70
CA LEU A 199 -1.37 -1.91 2.61
C LEU A 199 -0.36 -3.00 2.99
N GLU A 200 0.90 -2.89 2.57
CA GLU A 200 1.99 -3.78 2.97
C GLU A 200 2.17 -3.82 4.48
N LYS A 201 2.22 -2.64 5.10
CA LYS A 201 2.33 -2.53 6.56
C LYS A 201 1.13 -3.17 7.25
N PHE A 202 -0.08 -2.86 6.79
CA PHE A 202 -1.30 -3.45 7.33
C PHE A 202 -1.29 -4.98 7.27
N LEU A 203 -0.97 -5.56 6.10
CA LEU A 203 -0.93 -7.02 5.92
C LEU A 203 0.22 -7.69 6.70
N THR A 204 1.33 -6.98 6.89
CA THR A 204 2.44 -7.48 7.72
C THR A 204 2.06 -7.55 9.19
N GLU A 205 1.23 -6.62 9.68
CA GLU A 205 0.73 -6.56 11.05
C GLU A 205 -0.55 -7.40 11.25
N TYR A 206 -1.16 -7.87 10.16
CA TYR A 206 -2.42 -8.63 10.20
C TYR A 206 -2.25 -9.97 10.91
N LYS A 207 -3.14 -10.24 11.88
CA LYS A 207 -3.07 -11.43 12.76
C LYS A 207 -3.75 -12.67 12.18
N GLY A 208 -4.51 -12.53 11.10
CA GLY A 208 -5.14 -13.66 10.40
C GLY A 208 -4.28 -14.18 9.25
N ALA A 209 -4.84 -15.14 8.51
CA ALA A 209 -4.23 -15.67 7.29
C ALA A 209 -4.74 -14.93 6.05
N TYR A 210 -4.00 -15.00 4.94
CA TYR A 210 -4.49 -14.48 3.66
C TYR A 210 -3.90 -15.23 2.47
N ILE A 211 -4.67 -15.18 1.37
CA ILE A 211 -4.21 -15.56 0.04
C ILE A 211 -4.33 -14.32 -0.84
N VAL A 212 -3.23 -13.94 -1.49
CA VAL A 212 -3.18 -12.77 -2.35
C VAL A 212 -2.77 -13.15 -3.76
N ILE A 213 -3.54 -12.72 -4.75
CA ILE A 213 -3.13 -12.69 -6.15
C ILE A 213 -2.60 -11.30 -6.43
N SER A 214 -1.40 -11.17 -6.94
CA SER A 214 -0.87 -9.90 -7.41
C SER A 214 0.16 -10.10 -8.52
N HIS A 215 0.22 -9.13 -9.41
CA HIS A 215 1.29 -9.00 -10.39
C HIS A 215 2.41 -8.07 -9.93
N ASP A 216 2.29 -7.45 -8.76
CA ASP A 216 3.35 -6.67 -8.12
C ASP A 216 4.30 -7.60 -7.34
N ARG A 217 5.47 -7.86 -7.93
CA ARG A 217 6.50 -8.74 -7.35
C ARG A 217 7.05 -8.20 -6.05
N TYR A 218 7.24 -6.88 -5.97
CA TYR A 218 7.75 -6.21 -4.78
C TYR A 218 6.78 -6.33 -3.60
N PHE A 219 5.49 -6.18 -3.88
CA PHE A 219 4.42 -6.40 -2.92
C PHE A 219 4.41 -7.85 -2.41
N LEU A 220 4.43 -8.83 -3.32
CA LEU A 220 4.47 -10.25 -2.96
C LEU A 220 5.67 -10.57 -2.08
N ASP A 221 6.86 -10.06 -2.41
CA ASP A 221 8.08 -10.30 -1.61
C ASP A 221 7.97 -9.78 -0.18
N LYS A 222 7.26 -8.68 0.03
CA LYS A 222 7.09 -8.09 1.35
C LYS A 222 6.02 -8.77 2.20
N VAL A 223 4.91 -9.17 1.57
CA VAL A 223 3.74 -9.61 2.32
C VAL A 223 3.60 -11.13 2.40
N THR A 224 4.27 -11.93 1.57
CA THR A 224 4.10 -13.39 1.55
C THR A 224 5.28 -14.14 2.14
N ASN A 225 4.98 -15.32 2.71
CA ASN A 225 5.98 -16.29 3.19
C ASN A 225 5.82 -17.69 2.55
N THR A 226 4.79 -17.86 1.75
CA THR A 226 4.51 -19.06 0.96
C THR A 226 4.01 -18.63 -0.41
N THR A 227 4.41 -19.32 -1.47
CA THR A 227 3.96 -19.04 -2.83
C THR A 227 3.29 -20.29 -3.40
N PHE A 228 2.04 -20.14 -3.81
CA PHE A 228 1.28 -21.13 -4.58
C PHE A 228 1.41 -20.78 -6.07
N GLU A 229 1.97 -21.68 -6.83
CA GLU A 229 2.07 -21.55 -8.28
C GLU A 229 0.99 -22.36 -8.97
N MET A 230 0.18 -21.71 -9.79
CA MET A 230 -0.79 -22.35 -10.66
C MET A 230 -0.23 -22.40 -12.09
N GLU A 231 0.29 -23.57 -12.48
CA GLU A 231 0.88 -23.83 -13.79
C GLU A 231 0.47 -25.21 -14.28
N ASN A 232 0.34 -25.39 -15.60
CA ASN A 232 -0.06 -26.67 -16.23
C ASN A 232 -1.32 -27.30 -15.61
N ARG A 233 -2.30 -26.47 -15.26
CA ARG A 233 -3.58 -26.88 -14.66
C ARG A 233 -3.45 -27.53 -13.27
N THR A 234 -2.30 -27.44 -12.63
CA THR A 234 -2.03 -27.93 -11.27
C THR A 234 -1.54 -26.82 -10.36
N LEU A 235 -1.54 -27.06 -9.06
CA LEU A 235 -1.03 -26.13 -8.06
C LEU A 235 0.17 -26.74 -7.36
N ARG A 236 1.26 -25.97 -7.25
CA ARG A 236 2.46 -26.35 -6.50
C ARG A 236 2.73 -25.33 -5.39
N GLU A 237 3.12 -25.82 -4.23
CA GLU A 237 3.49 -25.00 -3.08
C GLU A 237 5.00 -24.84 -2.99
N TYR A 238 5.46 -23.60 -2.80
CA TYR A 238 6.85 -23.24 -2.52
C TYR A 238 6.93 -22.47 -1.21
N LYS A 239 7.80 -22.89 -0.29
CA LYS A 239 8.06 -22.15 0.96
C LYS A 239 9.00 -20.99 0.68
N GLY A 240 8.53 -19.80 0.94
CA GLY A 240 9.24 -18.54 0.72
C GLY A 240 8.39 -17.50 0.01
N ASN A 241 8.93 -16.29 -0.07
CA ASN A 241 8.36 -15.18 -0.83
C ASN A 241 8.54 -15.39 -2.35
N TYR A 242 8.12 -14.42 -3.15
CA TYR A 242 8.17 -14.52 -4.60
C TYR A 242 9.59 -14.70 -5.16
N THR A 243 10.58 -13.96 -4.65
CA THR A 243 11.98 -14.11 -5.05
C THR A 243 12.51 -15.51 -4.75
N ARG A 244 12.26 -16.03 -3.55
CA ARG A 244 12.69 -17.39 -3.18
C ARG A 244 12.01 -18.47 -4.01
N TYR A 245 10.73 -18.27 -4.33
CA TYR A 245 10.01 -19.16 -5.26
C TYR A 245 10.70 -19.23 -6.62
N LEU A 246 11.11 -18.09 -7.22
CA LEU A 246 11.80 -18.07 -8.51
C LEU A 246 13.12 -18.85 -8.46
N GLU A 247 13.90 -18.68 -7.39
CA GLU A 247 15.14 -19.44 -7.19
C GLU A 247 14.87 -20.95 -7.13
N LEU A 248 13.92 -21.38 -6.28
CA LEU A 248 13.55 -22.79 -6.13
C LEU A 248 13.02 -23.40 -7.45
N LYS A 249 12.22 -22.62 -8.20
CA LYS A 249 11.73 -23.05 -9.51
C LYS A 249 12.88 -23.23 -10.51
N ALA A 250 13.83 -22.30 -10.55
CA ALA A 250 15.00 -22.37 -11.40
C ALA A 250 15.86 -23.60 -11.05
N GLU A 251 16.16 -23.83 -9.76
CA GLU A 251 16.90 -24.99 -9.27
C GLU A 251 16.21 -26.31 -9.66
N ALA A 252 14.90 -26.41 -9.43
CA ALA A 252 14.11 -27.61 -9.76
C ALA A 252 14.14 -27.90 -11.28
N ARG A 253 14.02 -26.86 -12.09
CA ARG A 253 14.06 -26.98 -13.53
C ARG A 253 15.44 -27.40 -14.05
N GLU A 254 16.52 -26.82 -13.52
CA GLU A 254 17.87 -27.25 -13.88
C GLU A 254 18.11 -28.72 -13.50
N ALA A 255 17.63 -29.14 -12.33
CA ALA A 255 17.72 -30.53 -11.91
C ALA A 255 16.97 -31.47 -12.89
N GLN A 256 15.75 -31.11 -13.27
CA GLN A 256 14.94 -31.86 -14.24
C GLN A 256 15.62 -31.91 -15.62
N GLN A 257 16.18 -30.78 -16.09
CA GLN A 257 16.91 -30.74 -17.36
C GLN A 257 18.14 -31.64 -17.34
N ARG A 258 18.91 -31.65 -16.24
CA ARG A 258 20.08 -32.55 -16.09
C ARG A 258 19.68 -34.03 -16.12
N VAL A 259 18.56 -34.38 -15.49
CA VAL A 259 18.03 -35.76 -15.52
C VAL A 259 17.62 -36.13 -16.94
N TYR A 260 16.86 -35.25 -17.61
CA TYR A 260 16.44 -35.45 -19.01
C TYR A 260 17.63 -35.64 -19.94
N ASP A 261 18.61 -34.74 -19.93
CA ASP A 261 19.80 -34.82 -20.77
C ASP A 261 20.61 -36.11 -20.52
N ARG A 262 20.72 -36.55 -19.26
CA ARG A 262 21.40 -37.78 -18.88
C ARG A 262 20.65 -39.00 -19.43
N THR A 263 19.32 -39.00 -19.28
CA THR A 263 18.48 -40.12 -19.77
C THR A 263 18.49 -40.20 -21.30
N VAL A 264 18.42 -39.07 -21.99
CA VAL A 264 18.53 -39.01 -23.47
C VAL A 264 19.88 -39.52 -23.95
N LYS A 265 20.98 -39.13 -23.30
CA LYS A 265 22.31 -39.67 -23.61
C LYS A 265 22.39 -41.18 -23.42
N GLU A 266 21.78 -41.70 -22.36
CA GLU A 266 21.78 -43.17 -22.11
C GLU A 266 20.89 -43.90 -23.13
N ILE A 267 19.73 -43.39 -23.51
CA ILE A 267 18.91 -43.93 -24.59
C ILE A 267 19.68 -43.98 -25.89
N ASN A 268 20.32 -42.87 -26.31
CA ASN A 268 21.13 -42.83 -27.54
C ASN A 268 22.30 -43.82 -27.51
N ARG A 269 22.94 -43.99 -26.34
CA ARG A 269 24.01 -44.99 -26.16
C ARG A 269 23.49 -46.43 -26.34
N ILE A 270 22.31 -46.73 -25.75
CA ILE A 270 21.70 -48.07 -25.88
C ILE A 270 21.27 -48.34 -27.31
N GLU A 271 20.66 -47.37 -27.98
CA GLU A 271 20.25 -47.48 -29.39
C GLU A 271 21.44 -47.70 -30.31
N GLY A 272 22.55 -46.99 -30.08
CA GLY A 272 23.81 -47.23 -30.80
C GLY A 272 24.32 -48.66 -30.64
N ILE A 273 24.23 -49.26 -29.41
CA ILE A 273 24.56 -50.68 -29.17
C ILE A 273 23.60 -51.60 -29.94
N VAL A 274 22.29 -51.29 -29.94
CA VAL A 274 21.28 -52.09 -30.66
C VAL A 274 21.57 -52.10 -32.15
N GLU A 275 21.89 -50.96 -32.75
CA GLU A 275 22.26 -50.85 -34.16
C GLU A 275 23.53 -51.65 -34.47
N GLN A 276 24.56 -51.56 -33.63
CA GLN A 276 25.80 -52.27 -33.81
C GLN A 276 25.60 -53.80 -33.73
N GLN A 277 24.81 -54.30 -32.75
CA GLN A 277 24.47 -55.70 -32.63
C GLN A 277 23.67 -56.21 -33.83
N LYS A 278 22.72 -55.44 -34.35
CA LYS A 278 21.96 -55.78 -35.57
C LYS A 278 22.88 -55.88 -36.80
N ARG A 279 23.89 -55.01 -36.95
CA ARG A 279 24.85 -55.04 -38.08
C ARG A 279 25.74 -56.29 -38.04
N TRP A 280 26.07 -56.83 -36.90
CA TRP A 280 26.91 -58.02 -36.78
C TRP A 280 26.20 -59.32 -37.19
N GLY A 281 24.86 -59.37 -37.33
CA GLY A 281 24.08 -60.39 -38.02
C GLY A 281 24.03 -61.80 -37.43
N GLN A 282 24.63 -62.05 -36.25
CA GLN A 282 24.60 -63.36 -35.59
C GLN A 282 23.33 -63.50 -34.73
N GLU A 283 22.78 -64.71 -34.63
CA GLU A 283 21.51 -64.97 -33.92
C GLU A 283 21.55 -64.51 -32.43
N HIS A 284 22.65 -64.76 -31.74
CA HIS A 284 22.87 -64.31 -30.36
C HIS A 284 22.82 -62.75 -30.23
N ASN A 285 23.30 -62.04 -31.23
CA ASN A 285 23.31 -60.57 -31.28
C ASN A 285 21.89 -59.99 -31.42
N PHE A 286 20.99 -60.68 -32.13
CA PHE A 286 19.59 -60.25 -32.22
C PHE A 286 18.84 -60.36 -30.88
N ILE A 287 19.11 -61.41 -30.08
CA ILE A 287 18.52 -61.55 -28.74
C ILE A 287 19.01 -60.45 -27.81
N THR A 288 20.30 -60.13 -27.86
CA THR A 288 20.91 -59.03 -27.08
C THR A 288 20.36 -57.67 -27.52
N ALA A 289 20.23 -57.44 -28.84
CA ALA A 289 19.63 -56.25 -29.40
C ALA A 289 18.17 -56.04 -28.96
N ALA A 290 17.37 -57.12 -28.97
CA ALA A 290 15.98 -57.09 -28.52
C ALA A 290 15.86 -56.75 -27.00
N SER A 291 16.72 -57.29 -26.17
CA SER A 291 16.78 -56.97 -24.74
C SER A 291 17.15 -55.51 -24.49
N LYS A 292 18.17 -55.00 -25.19
CA LYS A 292 18.59 -53.59 -25.12
C LYS A 292 17.55 -52.64 -25.68
N GLN A 293 16.85 -53.01 -26.74
CA GLN A 293 15.74 -52.23 -27.26
C GLN A 293 14.64 -52.06 -26.21
N LYS A 294 14.21 -53.13 -25.55
CA LYS A 294 13.23 -53.05 -24.45
C LYS A 294 13.71 -52.15 -23.30
N GLN A 295 15.02 -52.12 -23.02
CA GLN A 295 15.58 -51.21 -22.02
C GLN A 295 15.46 -49.74 -22.49
N ALA A 296 15.79 -49.44 -23.73
CA ALA A 296 15.64 -48.10 -24.30
C ALA A 296 14.17 -47.65 -24.32
N ASP A 297 13.25 -48.54 -24.71
CA ASP A 297 11.81 -48.25 -24.76
C ASP A 297 11.26 -47.95 -23.37
N ARG A 298 11.64 -48.69 -22.32
CA ARG A 298 11.27 -48.36 -20.93
C ARG A 298 11.79 -47.00 -20.48
N LEU A 299 13.04 -46.64 -20.83
CA LEU A 299 13.59 -45.34 -20.52
C LEU A 299 12.86 -44.22 -21.26
N LYS A 300 12.40 -44.45 -22.50
CA LYS A 300 11.58 -43.54 -23.26
C LYS A 300 10.20 -43.34 -22.66
N GLU A 301 9.56 -44.41 -22.17
CA GLU A 301 8.26 -44.35 -21.49
C GLU A 301 8.31 -43.55 -20.19
N THR A 302 9.45 -43.57 -19.48
CA THR A 302 9.69 -42.85 -18.24
C THR A 302 10.34 -41.47 -18.46
N LEU A 303 10.66 -41.12 -19.72
CA LEU A 303 11.33 -39.86 -20.05
C LEU A 303 10.34 -38.69 -20.03
N GLU A 304 10.33 -37.98 -18.93
CA GLU A 304 9.59 -36.72 -18.83
C GLU A 304 10.42 -35.57 -19.43
N LYS A 305 9.91 -35.00 -20.52
CA LYS A 305 10.53 -33.79 -21.08
C LYS A 305 10.32 -32.64 -20.08
N PRO A 306 11.38 -31.86 -19.75
CA PRO A 306 11.18 -30.62 -19.01
C PRO A 306 10.16 -29.73 -19.73
N GLU A 307 9.29 -29.13 -18.95
CA GLU A 307 8.26 -28.23 -19.48
C GLU A 307 8.90 -27.11 -20.27
N ASP A 308 8.39 -26.86 -21.47
CA ASP A 308 8.82 -25.72 -22.28
C ASP A 308 8.46 -24.43 -21.53
N LEU A 309 9.37 -23.44 -21.54
CA LEU A 309 9.05 -22.14 -20.96
C LEU A 309 7.79 -21.60 -21.65
N PRO A 310 6.89 -20.94 -20.88
CA PRO A 310 5.81 -20.19 -21.49
C PRO A 310 6.37 -19.28 -22.59
N GLU A 311 5.71 -19.26 -23.74
CA GLU A 311 6.15 -18.40 -24.82
C GLU A 311 6.14 -16.94 -24.35
N ALA A 312 7.32 -16.35 -24.21
CA ALA A 312 7.47 -14.96 -23.82
C ALA A 312 7.42 -14.04 -25.03
N ILE A 313 6.82 -12.89 -24.88
CA ILE A 313 6.84 -11.82 -25.86
C ILE A 313 8.30 -11.40 -26.10
N LYS A 314 8.66 -11.20 -27.36
CA LYS A 314 10.00 -10.72 -27.71
C LYS A 314 9.96 -9.25 -28.10
N PHE A 315 10.18 -8.40 -27.13
CA PHE A 315 10.35 -6.97 -27.39
C PHE A 315 11.77 -6.66 -27.90
N THR A 316 11.87 -5.80 -28.90
CA THR A 316 13.15 -5.26 -29.37
C THR A 316 12.95 -3.81 -29.78
N PHE A 317 13.11 -2.89 -28.85
CA PHE A 317 13.08 -1.47 -29.16
C PHE A 317 14.42 -1.04 -29.79
N ARG A 318 14.36 -0.27 -30.88
CA ARG A 318 15.52 0.30 -31.52
C ARG A 318 15.34 1.80 -31.64
N ALA A 319 16.18 2.56 -30.97
CA ALA A 319 16.22 4.00 -31.11
C ALA A 319 16.81 4.41 -32.45
N LYS A 320 16.24 5.42 -33.08
CA LYS A 320 16.85 6.09 -34.24
C LYS A 320 18.08 6.87 -33.74
N GLU A 321 19.20 6.71 -34.39
CA GLU A 321 20.41 7.47 -34.07
C GLU A 321 20.19 8.96 -34.29
N GLY A 322 20.74 9.80 -33.39
CA GLY A 322 20.66 11.26 -33.48
C GLY A 322 19.87 11.87 -32.32
N GLY A 323 19.62 13.17 -32.38
CA GLY A 323 18.90 13.94 -31.34
C GLY A 323 19.84 14.79 -30.48
N ALA A 324 19.31 15.89 -29.95
CA ALA A 324 20.01 16.82 -29.06
C ALA A 324 20.31 16.18 -27.70
N ASN A 325 21.31 16.69 -26.98
CA ASN A 325 21.63 16.27 -25.62
C ASN A 325 20.52 16.67 -24.62
N ASP A 326 19.93 17.85 -24.80
CA ASP A 326 18.73 18.29 -24.08
C ASP A 326 17.53 17.82 -24.89
N VAL A 327 16.90 16.72 -24.41
CA VAL A 327 15.81 16.05 -25.13
C VAL A 327 14.48 16.73 -24.89
N LEU A 328 14.21 17.12 -23.64
CA LEU A 328 13.01 17.83 -23.25
C LEU A 328 13.33 18.78 -22.10
N ILE A 329 12.94 20.02 -22.25
CA ILE A 329 12.95 21.03 -21.18
C ILE A 329 11.53 21.58 -21.04
N ALA A 330 10.99 21.53 -19.83
CA ALA A 330 9.72 22.12 -19.46
C ALA A 330 9.89 22.96 -18.21
N LYS A 331 9.28 24.17 -18.19
CA LYS A 331 9.42 25.12 -17.09
C LYS A 331 8.06 25.72 -16.73
N GLY A 332 7.73 25.65 -15.45
CA GLY A 332 6.56 26.31 -14.88
C GLY A 332 5.22 25.81 -15.43
N LEU A 333 5.15 24.57 -15.93
CA LEU A 333 3.92 24.02 -16.48
C LEU A 333 2.85 23.92 -15.38
N SER A 334 1.64 24.41 -15.70
CA SER A 334 0.49 24.31 -14.82
C SER A 334 -0.74 23.90 -15.61
N LYS A 335 -1.64 23.17 -14.95
CA LYS A 335 -2.93 22.75 -15.54
C LYS A 335 -4.02 22.69 -14.50
N SER A 336 -5.19 23.18 -14.88
CA SER A 336 -6.43 23.11 -14.13
C SER A 336 -7.58 22.60 -15.01
N PHE A 337 -8.58 21.99 -14.39
CA PHE A 337 -9.85 21.63 -15.02
C PHE A 337 -10.99 22.14 -14.13
N ASP A 338 -11.95 22.79 -14.73
CA ASP A 338 -13.15 23.32 -14.05
C ASP A 338 -12.82 24.17 -12.79
N GLY A 339 -11.71 24.94 -12.87
CA GLY A 339 -11.26 25.79 -11.76
C GLY A 339 -10.46 25.06 -10.68
N THR A 340 -10.31 23.74 -10.77
CA THR A 340 -9.50 22.96 -9.83
C THR A 340 -8.11 22.74 -10.40
N ALA A 341 -7.07 23.22 -9.70
CA ALA A 341 -5.68 23.01 -10.11
C ALA A 341 -5.31 21.53 -9.95
N VAL A 342 -4.82 20.91 -11.02
CA VAL A 342 -4.28 19.54 -11.01
C VAL A 342 -2.84 19.56 -10.55
N PHE A 343 -2.02 20.39 -11.17
CA PHE A 343 -0.65 20.70 -10.73
C PHE A 343 -0.27 22.11 -11.13
N THR A 344 0.68 22.70 -10.40
CA THR A 344 1.24 24.01 -10.69
C THR A 344 2.76 23.92 -10.69
N ASN A 345 3.41 24.77 -11.52
CA ASN A 345 4.87 24.92 -11.58
C ASN A 345 5.64 23.59 -11.73
N ALA A 346 5.20 22.72 -12.65
CA ALA A 346 5.93 21.51 -12.96
C ALA A 346 7.14 21.80 -13.86
N GLU A 347 8.29 21.25 -13.50
CA GLU A 347 9.56 21.42 -14.21
C GLU A 347 10.16 20.06 -14.59
N LEU A 348 10.63 19.93 -15.83
CA LEU A 348 11.31 18.74 -16.34
C LEU A 348 12.58 19.16 -17.11
N ASP A 349 13.68 18.45 -16.86
CA ASP A 349 14.92 18.56 -17.63
C ASP A 349 15.41 17.15 -17.96
N ILE A 350 15.12 16.68 -19.18
CA ILE A 350 15.39 15.32 -19.62
C ILE A 350 16.58 15.33 -20.57
N LYS A 351 17.61 14.56 -20.21
CA LYS A 351 18.84 14.41 -21.01
C LYS A 351 18.78 13.16 -21.90
N LYS A 352 19.60 13.17 -22.93
CA LYS A 352 19.70 12.05 -23.88
C LYS A 352 20.16 10.77 -23.18
N ASN A 353 19.57 9.65 -23.56
CA ASN A 353 19.87 8.30 -23.06
C ASN A 353 19.71 8.17 -21.54
N THR A 354 18.83 8.97 -20.93
CA THR A 354 18.47 8.82 -19.52
C THR A 354 17.07 8.24 -19.39
N THR A 355 16.87 7.47 -18.33
CA THR A 355 15.55 6.94 -17.94
C THR A 355 15.02 7.74 -16.76
N THR A 356 13.97 8.52 -17.00
CA THR A 356 13.31 9.33 -15.98
C THR A 356 11.93 8.78 -15.67
N PHE A 357 11.65 8.57 -14.38
CA PHE A 357 10.31 8.17 -13.91
C PHE A 357 9.58 9.35 -13.30
N ILE A 358 8.30 9.50 -13.64
CA ILE A 358 7.39 10.44 -12.99
C ILE A 358 6.56 9.66 -11.97
N LEU A 359 6.72 10.01 -10.70
CA LEU A 359 5.96 9.47 -9.58
C LEU A 359 5.07 10.55 -8.96
N GLY A 360 4.07 10.15 -8.19
CA GLY A 360 3.16 11.05 -7.48
C GLY A 360 1.87 10.34 -7.12
N GLU A 361 1.07 10.97 -6.28
CA GLU A 361 -0.23 10.45 -5.85
C GLU A 361 -1.19 10.24 -7.03
N ASN A 362 -2.22 9.41 -6.85
CA ASN A 362 -3.26 9.28 -7.86
C ASN A 362 -4.03 10.60 -8.01
N GLY A 363 -4.28 10.98 -9.27
CA GLY A 363 -4.95 12.25 -9.57
C GLY A 363 -4.07 13.51 -9.53
N CYS A 364 -2.77 13.40 -9.21
CA CYS A 364 -1.86 14.55 -9.26
C CYS A 364 -1.50 15.05 -10.67
N GLY A 365 -2.02 14.38 -11.74
CA GLY A 365 -1.88 14.85 -13.11
C GLY A 365 -0.72 14.25 -13.91
N LYS A 366 -0.19 13.10 -13.54
CA LYS A 366 0.89 12.41 -14.29
C LYS A 366 0.54 12.19 -15.76
N THR A 367 -0.59 11.55 -16.05
CA THR A 367 -1.13 11.37 -17.41
C THR A 367 -1.40 12.70 -18.10
N THR A 368 -1.94 13.69 -17.37
CA THR A 368 -2.20 15.04 -17.91
C THR A 368 -0.89 15.71 -18.35
N LEU A 369 0.18 15.57 -17.56
CA LEU A 369 1.49 16.11 -17.92
C LEU A 369 2.03 15.44 -19.21
N LEU A 370 1.92 14.12 -19.35
CA LEU A 370 2.30 13.42 -20.60
C LEU A 370 1.44 13.91 -21.78
N LYS A 371 0.12 14.09 -21.59
CA LYS A 371 -0.78 14.59 -22.65
C LYS A 371 -0.51 16.04 -23.04
N ILE A 372 0.01 16.86 -22.15
CA ILE A 372 0.51 18.20 -22.49
C ILE A 372 1.77 18.07 -23.37
N LEU A 373 2.70 17.19 -23.00
CA LEU A 373 3.94 16.98 -23.76
C LEU A 373 3.67 16.38 -25.15
N THR A 374 2.64 15.55 -25.32
CA THR A 374 2.22 15.02 -26.62
C THR A 374 1.44 16.03 -27.46
N GLY A 375 1.00 17.15 -26.86
CA GLY A 375 0.22 18.20 -27.53
C GLY A 375 -1.30 17.91 -27.57
N GLU A 376 -1.78 16.86 -26.89
CA GLU A 376 -3.21 16.58 -26.75
C GLU A 376 -3.92 17.62 -25.87
N TYR A 377 -3.25 18.10 -24.83
CA TYR A 377 -3.74 19.16 -23.96
C TYR A 377 -2.83 20.38 -24.03
N GLN A 378 -3.43 21.57 -23.90
CA GLN A 378 -2.66 22.81 -23.74
C GLN A 378 -2.42 23.06 -22.25
N ALA A 379 -1.20 23.50 -21.90
CA ALA A 379 -0.89 24.00 -20.57
C ALA A 379 -1.58 25.36 -20.34
N ASP A 380 -2.00 25.62 -19.10
CA ASP A 380 -2.59 26.90 -18.73
C ASP A 380 -1.49 27.98 -18.55
N SER A 381 -0.29 27.55 -18.11
CA SER A 381 0.91 28.39 -18.02
C SER A 381 2.17 27.55 -18.16
N GLY A 382 3.31 28.23 -18.38
CA GLY A 382 4.59 27.61 -18.61
C GLY A 382 4.85 27.24 -20.08
N GLU A 383 6.02 26.74 -20.36
CA GLU A 383 6.44 26.34 -21.70
C GLU A 383 7.25 25.05 -21.67
N TYR A 384 7.21 24.31 -22.77
CA TYR A 384 8.07 23.15 -22.97
C TYR A 384 8.64 23.12 -24.39
N LYS A 385 9.82 22.52 -24.53
CA LYS A 385 10.49 22.41 -25.81
C LYS A 385 11.22 21.07 -25.93
N PHE A 386 10.97 20.37 -27.04
CA PHE A 386 11.78 19.24 -27.45
C PHE A 386 13.04 19.69 -28.16
N GLY A 387 14.12 18.94 -27.94
CA GLY A 387 15.37 19.15 -28.65
C GLY A 387 15.26 18.85 -30.14
N ASN A 388 16.25 19.31 -30.92
CA ASN A 388 16.27 19.11 -32.37
C ASN A 388 16.38 17.61 -32.69
N ASN A 389 15.64 17.15 -33.74
CA ASN A 389 15.55 15.76 -34.20
C ASN A 389 15.05 14.75 -33.16
N ILE A 390 14.27 15.19 -32.18
CA ILE A 390 13.58 14.27 -31.28
C ILE A 390 12.30 13.79 -31.94
N GLN A 391 12.17 12.47 -32.02
CA GLN A 391 10.95 11.76 -32.45
C GLN A 391 10.51 10.92 -31.25
N PHE A 392 9.38 11.29 -30.66
CA PHE A 392 8.83 10.53 -29.54
C PHE A 392 7.78 9.52 -29.98
N GLY A 393 7.72 8.39 -29.27
CA GLY A 393 6.61 7.46 -29.29
C GLY A 393 5.86 7.54 -27.97
N TYR A 394 4.55 7.56 -28.02
CA TYR A 394 3.69 7.62 -26.83
C TYR A 394 2.91 6.32 -26.65
N TYR A 395 2.89 5.81 -25.44
CA TYR A 395 2.04 4.70 -25.02
C TYR A 395 1.01 5.24 -24.02
N ASP A 396 -0.27 5.21 -24.44
CA ASP A 396 -1.41 5.67 -23.64
C ASP A 396 -1.96 4.53 -22.78
N GLN A 397 -2.13 4.78 -21.48
CA GLN A 397 -2.75 3.84 -20.55
C GLN A 397 -4.15 3.40 -20.99
N ALA A 398 -4.96 4.32 -21.53
CA ALA A 398 -6.33 4.05 -21.97
C ALA A 398 -6.40 3.37 -23.34
N GLN A 399 -5.25 3.28 -24.07
CA GLN A 399 -5.15 2.67 -25.41
C GLN A 399 -6.18 3.24 -26.41
N THR A 400 -6.45 4.53 -26.33
CA THR A 400 -7.44 5.24 -27.14
C THR A 400 -7.03 5.37 -28.61
N ASP A 401 -5.76 5.08 -28.91
CA ASP A 401 -5.16 5.11 -30.25
C ASP A 401 -5.50 3.88 -31.11
N LEU A 402 -6.22 2.89 -30.58
CA LEU A 402 -6.63 1.69 -31.28
C LEU A 402 -8.06 1.82 -31.85
N ASP A 403 -8.24 1.52 -33.14
CA ASP A 403 -9.54 1.52 -33.77
C ASP A 403 -10.30 0.19 -33.50
N PRO A 404 -11.38 0.21 -32.71
CA PRO A 404 -12.11 -1.00 -32.34
C PRO A 404 -12.80 -1.69 -33.54
N SER A 405 -12.95 -1.03 -34.69
CA SER A 405 -13.58 -1.56 -35.87
C SER A 405 -12.66 -2.40 -36.76
N LYS A 406 -11.34 -2.21 -36.62
CA LYS A 406 -10.33 -2.89 -37.44
C LYS A 406 -9.95 -4.26 -36.88
N THR A 407 -9.34 -5.07 -37.75
CA THR A 407 -8.63 -6.28 -37.29
C THR A 407 -7.25 -5.94 -36.75
N VAL A 408 -6.67 -6.81 -35.93
CA VAL A 408 -5.33 -6.62 -35.37
C VAL A 408 -4.27 -6.38 -36.44
N ILE A 409 -4.34 -7.13 -37.54
CA ILE A 409 -3.38 -6.98 -38.66
C ILE A 409 -3.57 -5.65 -39.37
N ASP A 410 -4.80 -5.24 -39.65
CA ASP A 410 -5.08 -3.97 -40.33
C ASP A 410 -4.70 -2.79 -39.48
N GLU A 411 -4.95 -2.83 -38.18
CA GLU A 411 -4.57 -1.79 -37.22
C GLU A 411 -3.06 -1.50 -37.24
N VAL A 412 -2.23 -2.54 -37.34
CA VAL A 412 -0.77 -2.39 -37.42
C VAL A 412 -0.35 -2.00 -38.84
N TRP A 413 -0.92 -2.62 -39.86
CA TRP A 413 -0.50 -2.41 -41.26
C TRP A 413 -0.82 -1.00 -41.75
N ASP A 414 -2.00 -0.48 -41.45
CA ASP A 414 -2.38 0.90 -41.83
C ASP A 414 -1.41 1.95 -41.23
N ARG A 415 -0.89 1.68 -40.05
CA ARG A 415 0.12 2.58 -39.42
C ARG A 415 1.49 2.48 -40.08
N TYR A 416 1.83 1.30 -40.62
CA TYR A 416 3.14 1.00 -41.23
C TYR A 416 3.00 0.43 -42.65
N PRO A 417 2.48 1.21 -43.62
CA PRO A 417 2.17 0.71 -44.97
C PRO A 417 3.39 0.28 -45.78
N GLY A 418 4.60 0.67 -45.36
CA GLY A 418 5.85 0.21 -45.97
C GLY A 418 6.26 -1.23 -45.61
N MET A 419 5.56 -1.89 -44.67
CA MET A 419 5.80 -3.28 -44.31
C MET A 419 4.99 -4.24 -45.20
N THR A 420 5.61 -5.38 -45.53
CA THR A 420 4.86 -6.46 -46.20
C THR A 420 3.97 -7.19 -45.17
N GLN A 421 2.90 -7.83 -45.66
CA GLN A 421 2.00 -8.62 -44.81
C GLN A 421 2.75 -9.68 -43.98
N THR A 422 3.76 -10.31 -44.56
CA THR A 422 4.62 -11.29 -43.87
C THR A 422 5.39 -10.66 -42.70
N GLN A 423 5.91 -9.44 -42.89
CA GLN A 423 6.64 -8.71 -41.84
C GLN A 423 5.69 -8.32 -40.72
N VAL A 424 4.47 -7.84 -41.02
CA VAL A 424 3.47 -7.51 -39.99
C VAL A 424 3.05 -8.76 -39.24
N ARG A 425 2.79 -9.88 -39.89
CA ARG A 425 2.48 -11.16 -39.22
C ARG A 425 3.64 -11.66 -38.34
N SER A 426 4.88 -11.53 -38.83
CA SER A 426 6.06 -11.91 -38.02
C SER A 426 6.21 -11.04 -36.80
N ALA A 427 5.93 -9.74 -36.90
CA ALA A 427 5.94 -8.83 -35.77
C ALA A 427 4.82 -9.16 -34.77
N LEU A 428 3.60 -9.42 -35.26
CA LEU A 428 2.45 -9.85 -34.44
C LEU A 428 2.72 -11.19 -33.72
N ALA A 429 3.37 -12.15 -34.40
CA ALA A 429 3.73 -13.43 -33.81
C ALA A 429 4.71 -13.28 -32.61
N GLN A 430 5.62 -12.28 -32.63
CA GLN A 430 6.49 -11.96 -31.49
C GLN A 430 5.68 -11.49 -30.27
N PHE A 431 4.49 -10.94 -30.49
CA PHE A 431 3.55 -10.50 -29.45
C PHE A 431 2.42 -11.52 -29.20
N LEU A 432 2.66 -12.78 -29.56
CA LEU A 432 1.79 -13.94 -29.34
C LEU A 432 0.46 -13.88 -30.09
N PHE A 433 0.33 -13.09 -31.17
CA PHE A 433 -0.79 -13.17 -32.10
C PHE A 433 -0.43 -14.13 -33.21
N LYS A 434 -0.95 -15.36 -33.16
CA LYS A 434 -0.63 -16.45 -34.08
C LYS A 434 -1.88 -16.94 -34.86
N GLY A 435 -1.65 -17.52 -36.01
CA GLY A 435 -2.72 -18.12 -36.80
C GLY A 435 -3.84 -17.12 -37.09
N ASP A 436 -5.05 -17.46 -36.64
CA ASP A 436 -6.26 -16.66 -36.86
C ASP A 436 -6.42 -15.49 -35.89
N ASP A 437 -5.60 -15.41 -34.81
CA ASP A 437 -5.66 -14.31 -33.84
C ASP A 437 -5.40 -12.94 -34.49
N VAL A 438 -4.60 -12.90 -35.55
CA VAL A 438 -4.28 -11.66 -36.26
C VAL A 438 -5.52 -11.04 -36.96
N PHE A 439 -6.56 -11.83 -37.17
CA PHE A 439 -7.84 -11.40 -37.80
C PHE A 439 -8.92 -11.07 -36.77
N LYS A 440 -8.64 -11.24 -35.46
CA LYS A 440 -9.55 -10.80 -34.41
C LYS A 440 -9.80 -9.31 -34.53
N ASN A 441 -11.04 -8.90 -34.28
CA ASN A 441 -11.39 -7.49 -34.19
C ASN A 441 -10.80 -6.87 -32.89
N VAL A 442 -10.18 -5.70 -33.01
CA VAL A 442 -9.56 -4.97 -31.90
C VAL A 442 -10.56 -4.69 -30.76
N GLY A 443 -11.83 -4.40 -31.09
CA GLY A 443 -12.89 -4.20 -30.12
C GLY A 443 -13.18 -5.40 -29.21
N LYS A 444 -12.87 -6.63 -29.67
CA LYS A 444 -13.08 -7.89 -28.94
C LYS A 444 -11.87 -8.35 -28.14
N LEU A 445 -10.75 -7.64 -28.21
CA LEU A 445 -9.54 -7.97 -27.51
C LEU A 445 -9.68 -7.66 -26.01
N SER A 446 -9.07 -8.51 -25.18
CA SER A 446 -8.85 -8.22 -23.77
C SER A 446 -7.92 -7.01 -23.58
N GLY A 447 -7.92 -6.40 -22.38
CA GLY A 447 -7.03 -5.28 -22.06
C GLY A 447 -5.55 -5.63 -22.29
N GLY A 448 -5.12 -6.84 -21.90
CA GLY A 448 -3.74 -7.30 -22.12
C GLY A 448 -3.41 -7.52 -23.61
N GLU A 449 -4.36 -8.00 -24.44
CA GLU A 449 -4.16 -8.13 -25.87
C GLU A 449 -4.05 -6.75 -26.55
N LYS A 450 -4.89 -5.79 -26.17
CA LYS A 450 -4.80 -4.39 -26.65
C LYS A 450 -3.46 -3.77 -26.28
N ALA A 451 -2.99 -3.95 -25.02
CA ALA A 451 -1.68 -3.48 -24.58
C ALA A 451 -0.55 -4.02 -25.46
N ARG A 452 -0.60 -5.31 -25.81
CA ARG A 452 0.38 -5.93 -26.70
C ARG A 452 0.38 -5.32 -28.11
N VAL A 453 -0.79 -5.00 -28.68
CA VAL A 453 -0.88 -4.33 -30.00
C VAL A 453 -0.29 -2.91 -29.93
N SER A 454 -0.62 -2.12 -28.91
CA SER A 454 -0.07 -0.77 -28.71
C SER A 454 1.45 -0.79 -28.52
N LEU A 455 1.98 -1.73 -27.71
CA LEU A 455 3.42 -1.91 -27.55
C LEU A 455 4.12 -2.33 -28.85
N LEU A 456 3.49 -3.18 -29.67
CA LEU A 456 4.01 -3.52 -30.99
C LEU A 456 4.08 -2.28 -31.89
N LYS A 457 3.02 -1.46 -31.93
CA LYS A 457 3.00 -0.20 -32.69
C LYS A 457 4.15 0.71 -32.22
N LEU A 458 4.34 0.83 -30.92
CA LEU A 458 5.42 1.62 -30.34
C LEU A 458 6.81 1.08 -30.75
N MET A 459 7.02 -0.23 -30.70
CA MET A 459 8.29 -0.86 -31.10
C MET A 459 8.62 -0.59 -32.59
N LEU A 460 7.61 -0.60 -33.46
CA LEU A 460 7.78 -0.36 -34.90
C LEU A 460 8.05 1.13 -35.23
N SER A 461 7.74 2.06 -34.32
CA SER A 461 7.91 3.51 -34.55
C SER A 461 9.37 3.94 -34.66
N LYS A 462 10.33 3.17 -34.09
CA LYS A 462 11.75 3.48 -34.03
C LYS A 462 12.05 4.88 -33.47
N ALA A 463 11.20 5.36 -32.57
CA ALA A 463 11.37 6.64 -31.88
C ALA A 463 12.69 6.68 -31.14
N ASN A 464 13.28 7.87 -30.89
CA ASN A 464 14.47 8.05 -30.08
C ASN A 464 14.17 8.54 -28.65
N MET A 465 12.88 8.81 -28.36
CA MET A 465 12.33 9.06 -27.03
C MET A 465 11.03 8.29 -26.87
N LEU A 466 10.84 7.61 -25.75
CA LEU A 466 9.57 6.98 -25.42
C LEU A 466 8.92 7.67 -24.21
N LEU A 467 7.65 8.01 -24.37
CA LEU A 467 6.76 8.50 -23.33
C LEU A 467 5.81 7.33 -22.97
N LEU A 468 5.91 6.79 -21.77
CA LEU A 468 5.15 5.61 -21.39
C LEU A 468 4.26 5.91 -20.19
N ASP A 469 2.96 5.72 -20.32
CA ASP A 469 1.97 5.89 -19.25
C ASP A 469 1.49 4.54 -18.75
N GLU A 470 1.98 4.11 -17.58
CA GLU A 470 1.68 2.83 -16.92
C GLU A 470 1.82 1.61 -17.87
N PRO A 471 3.00 1.40 -18.49
CA PRO A 471 3.17 0.39 -19.55
C PRO A 471 3.09 -1.06 -19.03
N THR A 472 3.19 -1.28 -17.74
CA THR A 472 3.11 -2.61 -17.10
C THR A 472 1.68 -3.03 -16.74
N ASN A 473 0.70 -2.11 -16.80
CA ASN A 473 -0.69 -2.41 -16.50
C ASN A 473 -1.26 -3.42 -17.50
N HIS A 474 -2.08 -4.35 -17.01
CA HIS A 474 -2.71 -5.42 -17.79
C HIS A 474 -1.74 -6.47 -18.37
N LEU A 475 -0.43 -6.36 -18.13
CA LEU A 475 0.55 -7.38 -18.50
C LEU A 475 0.71 -8.40 -17.37
N ASP A 476 0.82 -9.68 -17.74
CA ASP A 476 1.24 -10.72 -16.82
C ASP A 476 2.72 -10.60 -16.47
N ILE A 477 3.17 -11.33 -15.46
CA ILE A 477 4.54 -11.24 -14.94
C ILE A 477 5.59 -11.49 -16.03
N HIS A 478 5.38 -12.49 -16.90
CA HIS A 478 6.34 -12.82 -17.97
C HIS A 478 6.41 -11.73 -19.04
N SER A 479 5.25 -11.17 -19.41
CA SER A 479 5.19 -10.04 -20.36
C SER A 479 5.84 -8.77 -19.77
N ARG A 480 5.67 -8.53 -18.45
CA ARG A 480 6.37 -7.44 -17.73
C ARG A 480 7.88 -7.61 -17.80
N GLU A 481 8.40 -8.80 -17.47
CA GLU A 481 9.83 -9.10 -17.54
C GLU A 481 10.42 -8.90 -18.95
N ALA A 482 9.69 -9.33 -19.96
CA ALA A 482 10.11 -9.12 -21.35
C ALA A 482 10.15 -7.64 -21.71
N LEU A 483 9.15 -6.85 -21.30
CA LEU A 483 9.11 -5.40 -21.50
C LEU A 483 10.26 -4.70 -20.76
N GLU A 484 10.49 -5.03 -19.50
CA GLU A 484 11.58 -4.49 -18.69
C GLU A 484 12.94 -4.71 -19.34
N ASN A 485 13.21 -5.95 -19.80
CA ASN A 485 14.46 -6.29 -20.47
C ASN A 485 14.63 -5.53 -21.80
N ALA A 486 13.55 -5.34 -22.53
CA ALA A 486 13.55 -4.58 -23.76
C ALA A 486 13.79 -3.08 -23.52
N LEU A 487 13.17 -2.50 -22.48
CA LEU A 487 13.41 -1.11 -22.09
C LEU A 487 14.83 -0.90 -21.55
N ALA A 488 15.38 -1.87 -20.80
CA ALA A 488 16.76 -1.86 -20.32
C ALA A 488 17.78 -1.86 -21.47
N SER A 489 17.44 -2.52 -22.58
CA SER A 489 18.29 -2.58 -23.77
C SER A 489 18.04 -1.45 -24.78
N TYR A 490 17.06 -0.58 -24.51
CA TYR A 490 16.72 0.52 -25.39
C TYR A 490 17.77 1.64 -25.32
N GLY A 491 18.41 1.94 -26.43
CA GLY A 491 19.46 2.96 -26.51
C GLY A 491 18.96 4.39 -26.67
N GLY A 492 17.70 4.68 -26.37
CA GLY A 492 17.10 6.02 -26.43
C GLY A 492 16.77 6.60 -25.07
N THR A 493 16.00 7.68 -25.05
CA THR A 493 15.57 8.37 -23.83
C THR A 493 14.19 7.86 -23.40
N LEU A 494 14.02 7.61 -22.11
CA LEU A 494 12.75 7.13 -21.54
C LEU A 494 12.18 8.15 -20.55
N LEU A 495 10.90 8.45 -20.70
CA LEU A 495 10.08 9.16 -19.70
C LEU A 495 8.88 8.29 -19.37
N ILE A 496 8.84 7.75 -18.17
CA ILE A 496 7.89 6.71 -17.78
C ILE A 496 7.10 7.17 -16.56
N VAL A 497 5.78 7.11 -16.65
CA VAL A 497 4.88 7.13 -15.50
C VAL A 497 4.62 5.68 -15.12
N SER A 498 4.97 5.28 -13.91
CA SER A 498 4.66 3.92 -13.42
C SER A 498 4.62 3.85 -11.90
N HIS A 499 3.78 2.96 -11.39
CA HIS A 499 3.73 2.55 -10.00
C HIS A 499 4.46 1.21 -9.75
N ASP A 500 5.03 0.60 -10.80
CA ASP A 500 5.78 -0.64 -10.71
C ASP A 500 7.18 -0.39 -10.12
N ARG A 501 7.31 -0.63 -8.82
CA ARG A 501 8.54 -0.38 -8.05
C ARG A 501 9.72 -1.21 -8.53
N TYR A 502 9.46 -2.41 -9.05
CA TYR A 502 10.49 -3.26 -9.60
C TYR A 502 11.06 -2.67 -10.91
N LEU A 503 10.18 -2.21 -11.79
CA LEU A 503 10.56 -1.52 -13.03
C LEU A 503 11.36 -0.24 -12.72
N ILE A 504 10.88 0.57 -11.76
CA ILE A 504 11.54 1.80 -11.33
C ILE A 504 12.94 1.48 -10.79
N ASN A 505 13.06 0.48 -9.92
CA ASN A 505 14.33 0.11 -9.29
C ASN A 505 15.37 -0.39 -10.30
N LYS A 506 14.90 -1.10 -11.34
CA LYS A 506 15.73 -1.69 -12.39
C LYS A 506 16.22 -0.68 -13.42
N LEU A 507 15.41 0.35 -13.75
CA LEU A 507 15.67 1.21 -14.91
C LEU A 507 15.89 2.69 -14.57
N ALA A 508 15.48 3.19 -13.40
CA ALA A 508 15.51 4.62 -13.12
C ALA A 508 16.95 5.14 -12.93
N ASP A 509 17.30 6.14 -13.73
CA ASP A 509 18.46 7.02 -13.49
C ASP A 509 18.02 8.21 -12.63
N ARG A 510 16.77 8.66 -12.82
CA ARG A 510 16.16 9.80 -12.11
C ARG A 510 14.69 9.58 -11.86
N ILE A 511 14.22 10.07 -10.73
CA ILE A 511 12.80 10.11 -10.33
C ILE A 511 12.38 11.59 -10.21
N VAL A 512 11.24 11.92 -10.80
CA VAL A 512 10.56 13.20 -10.67
C VAL A 512 9.27 12.98 -9.91
N TRP A 513 9.21 13.45 -8.68
CA TRP A 513 7.98 13.42 -7.89
C TRP A 513 7.11 14.62 -8.26
N LEU A 514 5.93 14.37 -8.83
CA LEU A 514 4.94 15.36 -9.19
C LEU A 514 3.97 15.57 -8.02
N GLY A 515 4.01 16.76 -7.42
CA GLY A 515 3.07 17.20 -6.41
C GLY A 515 2.11 18.27 -6.93
N LYS A 516 1.13 18.65 -6.14
CA LYS A 516 0.18 19.75 -6.50
C LYS A 516 0.88 21.10 -6.72
N THR A 517 1.99 21.35 -6.04
CA THR A 517 2.70 22.64 -6.01
C THR A 517 4.02 22.65 -6.78
N GLY A 518 4.36 21.59 -7.50
CA GLY A 518 5.59 21.52 -8.28
C GLY A 518 6.18 20.12 -8.34
N THR A 519 7.40 20.04 -8.88
CA THR A 519 8.16 18.81 -9.04
C THR A 519 9.39 18.78 -8.13
N VAL A 520 9.71 17.59 -7.61
CA VAL A 520 10.95 17.33 -6.87
C VAL A 520 11.76 16.31 -7.64
N ASN A 521 12.98 16.67 -8.00
CA ASN A 521 13.90 15.79 -8.72
C ASN A 521 14.78 15.01 -7.74
N ILE A 522 14.90 13.71 -7.96
CA ILE A 522 15.69 12.78 -7.15
C ILE A 522 16.55 11.96 -8.10
N ASP A 523 17.87 12.10 -8.00
CA ASP A 523 18.79 11.28 -8.78
C ASP A 523 18.95 9.91 -8.14
N GLY A 524 18.71 8.85 -8.92
CA GLY A 524 18.78 7.47 -8.50
C GLY A 524 17.48 6.70 -8.71
N ASN A 525 17.45 5.50 -8.13
CA ASN A 525 16.36 4.53 -8.24
C ASN A 525 15.33 4.64 -7.08
N TYR A 526 14.40 3.69 -7.03
CA TYR A 526 13.35 3.66 -6.02
C TYR A 526 13.90 3.48 -4.59
N ASP A 527 14.94 2.66 -4.39
CA ASP A 527 15.55 2.47 -3.07
C ASP A 527 16.11 3.78 -2.54
N ARG A 528 16.76 4.56 -3.41
CA ARG A 528 17.27 5.90 -3.06
C ARG A 528 16.17 6.87 -2.70
N TYR A 529 15.04 6.81 -3.41
CA TYR A 529 13.85 7.61 -3.06
C TYR A 529 13.33 7.27 -1.66
N ILE A 530 13.23 5.98 -1.32
CA ILE A 530 12.79 5.53 0.02
C ILE A 530 13.74 6.01 1.12
N GLU A 531 15.07 5.85 0.93
CA GLU A 531 16.06 6.35 1.88
C GLU A 531 15.89 7.84 2.20
N LEU A 532 15.70 8.66 1.16
CA LEU A 532 15.50 10.10 1.31
C LEU A 532 14.18 10.44 1.99
N LYS A 533 13.11 9.71 1.69
CA LYS A 533 11.79 9.87 2.32
C LYS A 533 11.85 9.53 3.81
N GLU A 534 12.51 8.43 4.17
CA GLU A 534 12.68 8.01 5.57
C GLU A 534 13.57 8.98 6.36
N ALA A 535 14.67 9.43 5.77
CA ALA A 535 15.55 10.42 6.40
C ALA A 535 14.80 11.75 6.66
N LYS A 536 13.95 12.19 5.73
CA LYS A 536 13.12 13.38 5.91
C LYS A 536 12.09 13.19 7.01
N ALA A 537 11.38 12.06 7.03
CA ALA A 537 10.41 11.73 8.06
C ALA A 537 11.05 11.67 9.46
N GLN A 538 12.24 11.07 9.60
CA GLN A 538 12.99 11.04 10.86
C GLN A 538 13.41 12.43 11.30
N SER A 539 13.85 13.29 10.37
CA SER A 539 14.20 14.68 10.70
C SER A 539 12.99 15.50 11.17
N GLU A 540 11.85 15.32 10.55
CA GLU A 540 10.59 16.00 10.95
C GLU A 540 10.08 15.51 12.31
N GLN A 541 10.16 14.20 12.58
CA GLN A 541 9.82 13.64 13.89
C GLN A 541 10.78 14.13 15.00
N ALA A 542 12.07 14.21 14.72
CA ALA A 542 13.06 14.74 15.68
C ALA A 542 12.80 16.22 16.00
N VAL A 543 12.34 17.02 15.04
CA VAL A 543 11.93 18.41 15.25
C VAL A 543 10.65 18.49 16.09
N GLN A 544 9.65 17.65 15.79
CA GLN A 544 8.41 17.61 16.57
C GLN A 544 8.62 17.16 18.03
N VAL A 545 9.50 16.18 18.26
CA VAL A 545 9.86 15.73 19.62
C VAL A 545 10.55 16.86 20.38
N LYS A 546 11.49 17.59 19.78
CA LYS A 546 12.15 18.74 20.40
C LYS A 546 11.17 19.87 20.73
N VAL A 547 10.20 20.15 19.84
CA VAL A 547 9.15 21.16 20.09
C VAL A 547 8.20 20.72 21.20
N ALA A 548 7.88 19.41 21.27
CA ALA A 548 7.03 18.85 22.33
C ALA A 548 7.75 18.81 23.69
N GLU A 549 9.05 18.53 23.72
CA GLU A 549 9.88 18.60 24.94
C GLU A 549 10.05 20.04 25.42
N GLY A 550 10.27 21.00 24.51
CA GLY A 550 10.31 22.42 24.85
C GLY A 550 9.00 22.91 25.50
N LYS A 551 7.84 22.55 24.91
CA LYS A 551 6.53 22.88 25.49
C LYS A 551 6.26 22.18 26.83
N LYS A 552 6.74 20.97 27.05
CA LYS A 552 6.63 20.28 28.36
C LYS A 552 7.50 20.92 29.45
N ASN A 553 8.69 21.37 29.12
CA ASN A 553 9.56 22.08 30.07
C ASN A 553 8.98 23.45 30.43
N ASP A 554 8.52 24.24 29.46
CA ASP A 554 7.84 25.52 29.71
C ASP A 554 6.61 25.36 30.62
N TYR A 555 5.80 24.32 30.36
CA TYR A 555 4.62 24.03 31.19
C TYR A 555 5.00 23.61 32.62
N LYS A 556 6.08 22.85 32.79
CA LYS A 556 6.53 22.40 34.09
C LYS A 556 7.13 23.56 34.91
N GLU A 557 7.93 24.41 34.29
CA GLU A 557 8.46 25.64 34.91
C GLU A 557 7.35 26.61 35.30
N ARG A 558 6.35 26.78 34.45
CA ARG A 558 5.20 27.64 34.75
C ARG A 558 4.37 27.12 35.93
N LYS A 559 4.16 25.81 36.01
CA LYS A 559 3.44 25.15 37.10
C LYS A 559 4.22 25.22 38.43
N GLU A 560 5.53 25.08 38.38
CA GLU A 560 6.41 25.24 39.56
C GLU A 560 6.41 26.70 40.04
N ARG A 561 6.49 27.70 39.16
CA ARG A 561 6.34 29.12 39.50
C ARG A 561 4.98 29.42 40.13
N GLU A 562 3.89 28.97 39.56
CA GLU A 562 2.53 29.16 40.12
C GLU A 562 2.39 28.50 41.51
N SER A 563 2.96 27.32 41.71
CA SER A 563 2.94 26.62 42.99
C SER A 563 3.72 27.39 44.08
N THR A 564 4.88 27.96 43.73
CA THR A 564 5.71 28.74 44.61
C THR A 564 5.04 30.06 44.99
N LEU A 565 4.46 30.75 44.00
CA LEU A 565 3.66 31.98 44.21
C LEU A 565 2.47 31.76 45.16
N ARG A 566 1.74 30.66 45.03
CA ARG A 566 0.62 30.30 45.91
C ARG A 566 1.09 30.05 47.37
N LYS A 567 2.26 29.42 47.56
CA LYS A 567 2.81 29.17 48.90
C LYS A 567 3.23 30.49 49.59
N LEU A 568 3.93 31.36 48.86
CA LEU A 568 4.37 32.67 49.36
C LEU A 568 3.17 33.59 49.67
N SER A 569 2.17 33.66 48.76
CA SER A 569 0.94 34.42 49.03
C SER A 569 0.16 33.91 50.22
N GLY A 570 0.13 32.59 50.46
CA GLY A 570 -0.51 32.00 51.64
C GLY A 570 0.25 32.27 52.95
N ALA A 571 1.59 32.40 52.88
CA ALA A 571 2.42 32.79 54.03
C ALA A 571 2.22 34.27 54.34
N LEU A 572 2.26 35.15 53.34
CA LEU A 572 2.02 36.59 53.47
C LEU A 572 0.69 36.87 54.17
N LYS A 573 -0.39 36.22 53.72
CA LYS A 573 -1.72 36.41 54.30
C LYS A 573 -1.83 35.96 55.75
N ARG A 574 -1.06 34.94 56.14
CA ARG A 574 -0.96 34.51 57.56
C ARG A 574 -0.21 35.50 58.44
N CYS A 575 0.88 36.11 57.92
CA CYS A 575 1.59 37.17 58.61
C CYS A 575 0.71 38.40 58.79
N GLU A 576 -0.03 38.83 57.77
CA GLU A 576 -1.00 39.92 57.89
C GLU A 576 -2.03 39.69 58.98
N GLN A 577 -2.65 38.52 59.00
CA GLN A 577 -3.64 38.15 60.02
C GLN A 577 -3.04 38.16 61.45
N ALA A 578 -1.78 37.68 61.59
CA ALA A 578 -1.12 37.67 62.89
C ALA A 578 -0.75 39.08 63.40
N ILE A 579 -0.35 39.97 62.45
CA ILE A 579 -0.09 41.40 62.78
C ILE A 579 -1.40 42.10 63.21
N ASP A 580 -2.50 41.89 62.50
CA ASP A 580 -3.82 42.44 62.83
C ASP A 580 -4.31 41.93 64.21
N GLU A 581 -4.15 40.62 64.50
CA GLU A 581 -4.51 40.08 65.82
C GLU A 581 -3.69 40.67 66.97
N ILE A 582 -2.37 40.88 66.80
CA ILE A 582 -1.51 41.48 67.78
C ILE A 582 -1.88 42.97 67.97
N GLY A 583 -2.15 43.69 66.90
CA GLY A 583 -2.60 45.10 66.93
C GLY A 583 -3.91 45.27 67.72
N LEU A 584 -4.90 44.37 67.50
CA LEU A 584 -6.12 44.37 68.30
C LEU A 584 -5.89 44.08 69.77
N LYS A 585 -5.06 43.08 70.09
CA LYS A 585 -4.72 42.80 71.50
C LYS A 585 -3.96 43.94 72.18
N THR A 586 -3.04 44.54 71.50
CA THR A 586 -2.31 45.72 71.97
C THR A 586 -3.23 46.90 72.28
N ALA A 587 -4.22 47.16 71.40
CA ALA A 587 -5.24 48.16 71.60
C ALA A 587 -6.15 47.87 72.82
N GLU A 588 -6.58 46.61 72.96
CA GLU A 588 -7.38 46.16 74.10
C GLU A 588 -6.61 46.36 75.47
N LEU A 589 -5.38 45.96 75.49
CA LEU A 589 -4.54 46.12 76.69
C LEU A 589 -4.27 47.61 77.00
N ALA A 590 -4.03 48.45 76.02
CA ALA A 590 -3.89 49.87 76.12
C ALA A 590 -5.21 50.54 76.63
N GLN A 591 -6.37 50.05 76.17
CA GLN A 591 -7.63 50.50 76.71
C GLN A 591 -7.87 50.09 78.15
N GLN A 592 -7.47 48.87 78.52
CA GLN A 592 -7.51 48.42 79.95
C GLN A 592 -6.63 49.27 80.86
N MET A 593 -5.42 49.64 80.40
CA MET A 593 -4.51 50.55 81.15
C MET A 593 -5.13 51.91 81.41
N SER A 594 -6.03 52.37 80.50
CA SER A 594 -6.66 53.69 80.64
C SER A 594 -7.84 53.73 81.61
N GLN A 595 -8.29 52.57 82.15
CA GLN A 595 -9.40 52.52 83.12
C GLN A 595 -8.96 53.11 84.46
N PRO A 596 -9.77 53.97 85.17
CA PRO A 596 -9.41 54.63 86.38
C PRO A 596 -9.03 53.74 87.52
N GLU A 597 -9.55 52.49 87.55
CA GLU A 597 -9.32 51.49 88.58
C GLU A 597 -7.93 50.80 88.47
N ILE A 598 -7.37 50.71 87.24
CA ILE A 598 -6.10 50.08 86.88
C ILE A 598 -5.00 51.16 86.84
N ALA A 599 -5.30 52.33 86.37
CA ALA A 599 -4.34 53.45 86.24
C ALA A 599 -3.76 53.94 87.61
N THR A 600 -4.43 53.64 88.73
CA THR A 600 -3.97 53.97 90.14
C THR A 600 -3.15 52.82 90.78
N ASP A 601 -3.11 51.64 90.16
CA ASP A 601 -2.39 50.45 90.66
C ASP A 601 -1.08 50.28 89.87
N TYR A 602 0.05 50.67 90.43
CA TYR A 602 1.35 50.68 89.75
C TYR A 602 1.84 49.27 89.34
N GLU A 603 1.54 48.19 90.14
CA GLU A 603 1.97 46.84 89.82
C GLU A 603 1.20 46.30 88.55
N LYS A 604 -0.11 46.53 88.46
CA LYS A 604 -0.94 46.11 87.33
C LYS A 604 -0.63 46.90 86.04
N THR A 605 -0.39 48.20 86.20
CA THR A 605 -0.01 49.06 85.07
C THR A 605 1.34 48.66 84.46
N SER A 606 2.33 48.32 85.38
CA SER A 606 3.64 47.86 84.96
C SER A 606 3.62 46.48 84.29
N ALA A 607 2.74 45.56 84.75
CA ALA A 607 2.59 44.24 84.12
C ALA A 607 1.94 44.34 82.69
N LEU A 608 0.88 45.16 82.54
CA LEU A 608 0.27 45.39 81.25
C LEU A 608 1.18 46.13 80.26
N ALA A 609 2.02 47.05 80.75
CA ALA A 609 3.02 47.74 79.93
C ALA A 609 4.10 46.75 79.42
N GLN A 610 4.56 45.81 80.25
CA GLN A 610 5.50 44.75 79.82
C GLN A 610 4.87 43.84 78.81
N GLU A 611 3.56 43.50 78.95
CA GLU A 611 2.84 42.63 77.96
C GLU A 611 2.67 43.33 76.63
N ILE A 612 2.38 44.63 76.62
CA ILE A 612 2.33 45.47 75.40
C ILE A 612 3.71 45.54 74.73
N GLU A 613 4.78 45.67 75.48
CA GLU A 613 6.15 45.72 74.96
C GLU A 613 6.55 44.41 74.27
N VAL A 614 6.22 43.24 74.84
CA VAL A 614 6.44 41.91 74.24
C VAL A 614 5.58 41.71 72.99
N LEU A 615 4.37 42.24 73.00
CA LEU A 615 3.50 42.17 71.78
C LEU A 615 4.03 43.05 70.65
N LYS A 616 4.58 44.24 70.98
CA LYS A 616 5.18 45.13 69.94
C LYS A 616 6.47 44.52 69.36
N GLU A 617 7.31 43.87 70.15
CA GLU A 617 8.48 43.16 69.65
C GLU A 617 8.07 42.03 68.66
N LYS A 618 6.97 41.31 68.95
CA LYS A 618 6.44 40.31 68.06
C LYS A 618 5.85 40.91 66.81
N GLU A 619 5.17 42.07 66.89
CA GLU A 619 4.62 42.78 65.73
C GLU A 619 5.77 43.28 64.84
N GLU A 620 6.86 43.82 65.38
CA GLU A 620 8.03 44.20 64.58
C GLU A 620 8.69 43.01 63.88
N ALA A 621 8.82 41.87 64.57
CA ALA A 621 9.37 40.64 63.94
C ALA A 621 8.49 40.12 62.79
N LEU A 622 7.18 40.08 62.99
CA LEU A 622 6.22 39.66 61.93
C LEU A 622 6.15 40.67 60.76
N THR A 623 6.31 41.95 61.03
CA THR A 623 6.37 43.00 60.00
C THR A 623 7.64 42.84 59.14
N ALA A 624 8.77 42.50 59.78
CA ALA A 624 10.01 42.20 59.07
C ALA A 624 9.84 40.94 58.14
N GLU A 625 9.21 39.86 58.66
CA GLU A 625 8.89 38.66 57.87
C GLU A 625 7.93 38.96 56.75
N TRP A 626 6.93 39.79 56.96
CA TRP A 626 5.98 40.26 55.95
C TRP A 626 6.69 41.00 54.80
N MET A 627 7.63 41.91 55.14
CA MET A 627 8.43 42.65 54.15
C MET A 627 9.28 41.70 53.31
N GLU A 628 9.93 40.71 53.92
CA GLU A 628 10.76 39.72 53.20
C GLU A 628 9.91 38.84 52.24
N LEU A 629 8.73 38.39 52.67
CA LEU A 629 7.81 37.61 51.83
C LEU A 629 7.23 38.46 50.69
N SER A 630 6.95 39.76 50.93
CA SER A 630 6.48 40.71 49.92
C SER A 630 7.53 40.93 48.82
N GLU A 631 8.79 41.14 49.21
CA GLU A 631 9.92 41.31 48.30
C GLU A 631 10.18 40.04 47.46
N GLN A 632 10.05 38.86 48.07
CA GLN A 632 10.12 37.58 47.36
C GLN A 632 9.00 37.46 46.31
N ILE A 633 7.75 37.82 46.63
CA ILE A 633 6.63 37.77 45.68
C ILE A 633 6.84 38.74 44.52
N GLU A 634 7.34 39.97 44.80
CA GLU A 634 7.65 40.94 43.74
C GLU A 634 8.77 40.46 42.81
N SER A 635 9.74 39.70 43.30
CA SER A 635 10.81 39.11 42.47
C SER A 635 10.32 38.00 41.54
N PHE A 636 9.13 37.40 41.82
CA PHE A 636 8.50 36.36 41.01
C PHE A 636 7.46 36.91 40.03
N THR A 637 7.05 38.17 40.19
CA THR A 637 6.09 38.82 39.29
C THR A 637 6.81 39.55 38.17
#